data_f4a549fed2b3ca318bc689042fcff5fc
#
_entry.id   f4a549fed2b3ca318bc689042fcff5fc
#
_cell.length_a   1.000
_cell.length_b   1.000
_cell.length_c   1.000
_cell.angle_alpha   90.00
_cell.angle_beta   90.00
_cell.angle_gamma   90.00
#
_symmetry.space_group_name_H-M   'P 1'
#
loop_
_entity.id
_entity.type
_entity.pdbx_description
1 polymer ?
#
loop_
_entity_poly.entity_id
_entity_poly.type
_entity_poly.pdbx_seq_one_letter_code
_entity_poly.pdbx_strand_id
1 'polypeptide(L)'
;MVLRRVPALTSAVAVGLAIVVSGSPLGSGAEQAAASTLSARPAPPAVRVATQAADRSALLRALRAGSAGEVRVRRDAAGRVRTVGTTPGAPLEPVARGPALRGGEPAGGQAPGTATDHPEPAAAARAFVGRYGPLFGVPDPAAGLVQAGVESTDAGDVVRFTQRRNGLPVVAGELTVSVNDEGSVLSAAGETSIADAGGALTVPPEQARETALLATAAGHALALDRLTAGEATAWAYDPSLIGAPGLPGSRPVWRIEVSSVDSAVRELVLVDGSSGRVAFHVNQVAAALDRAVCDARNQRGTPKTCTKSYVRTEGQRPSGLREADLAYDNVGRTADFFDRVLGVNLTRRIGSDTGDGRKLRSTVRWCDTVGACPMRNAFWNGEAMIFGDGFAGADDVVAHELTHGVTQSTGGLFYYYQSGAINESMSDVFGELVDLTDNFDLPGTQQRWRIGEDTPFGAIRDMKDPTRYGQPPRMRSLRYTGDRDYADNGGVHVNSGVGNKAAYLIADGGSYRGTTIRGLGLTKTAKIYWQALQALTSGSDYGDLFAVLPQACRDLVPTTGLRRGDCGSVVDAVTATQMHRQPRRDSAKTPEAAVCPTGSARRDLLVDGMEAGIDAGWKYNDPTPTNQDPTWSTFSGYAHGGKRSMRGWTDMVGPTKITMRRAVTVPSSGAYVRFAHAYDLRSNWSLHPVATGTVLFSVNGGRWRDAHSRLPVSGQGYEGASPAPGFTTTSHGYVSTRYDVSDFAGKRVRFRLRLSTANAFEVLGWHVDDFAVYSCG
;
A
#
# COMPACT_ATOMS: atom_id res chain seq x y z
N MET A 1 11.29 -48.53 27.78
CA MET A 1 10.77 -49.05 29.06
C MET A 1 9.93 -47.96 29.70
N VAL A 2 8.62 -48.26 29.84
CA VAL A 2 7.57 -47.56 30.62
C VAL A 2 7.15 -46.16 30.21
N LEU A 3 6.05 -46.16 29.46
CA LEU A 3 5.08 -45.07 29.30
C LEU A 3 4.36 -44.77 30.63
N ARG A 4 4.13 -43.49 30.94
CA ARG A 4 3.00 -43.07 31.78
C ARG A 4 2.15 -42.00 31.07
N ARG A 5 0.90 -42.39 30.84
CA ARG A 5 -0.22 -41.55 30.42
C ARG A 5 -0.74 -40.74 31.64
N VAL A 6 -1.17 -39.51 31.41
CA VAL A 6 -2.04 -38.73 32.32
C VAL A 6 -3.23 -38.22 31.51
N PRO A 7 -4.45 -38.28 32.05
CA PRO A 7 -5.68 -38.15 31.27
C PRO A 7 -6.18 -36.69 31.10
N ALA A 8 -6.95 -36.53 30.03
CA ALA A 8 -7.67 -35.31 29.71
C ALA A 8 -8.88 -35.09 30.66
N LEU A 9 -9.05 -33.89 31.15
CA LEU A 9 -10.27 -33.42 31.80
C LEU A 9 -11.05 -32.53 30.83
N THR A 10 -12.18 -33.05 30.36
CA THR A 10 -13.25 -32.29 29.68
C THR A 10 -14.09 -31.58 30.71
N SER A 11 -14.28 -30.28 30.56
CA SER A 11 -15.36 -29.53 31.23
C SER A 11 -16.16 -28.81 30.18
N ALA A 12 -17.35 -29.29 29.90
CA ALA A 12 -18.37 -28.62 29.11
C ALA A 12 -19.13 -27.66 30.03
N VAL A 13 -19.23 -26.39 29.64
CA VAL A 13 -20.21 -25.46 30.22
C VAL A 13 -21.21 -25.12 29.12
N ALA A 14 -22.41 -25.64 29.29
CA ALA A 14 -23.59 -25.27 28.51
C ALA A 14 -24.21 -24.02 29.12
N VAL A 15 -24.38 -22.95 28.35
CA VAL A 15 -25.21 -21.80 28.68
C VAL A 15 -26.44 -21.83 27.79
N GLY A 16 -27.58 -22.10 28.38
CA GLY A 16 -28.88 -22.10 27.72
C GLY A 16 -29.38 -20.66 27.47
N LEU A 17 -29.86 -20.43 26.25
CA LEU A 17 -30.56 -19.20 25.88
C LEU A 17 -32.06 -19.43 25.92
N ALA A 18 -32.75 -18.74 26.80
CA ALA A 18 -34.21 -18.74 26.90
C ALA A 18 -34.82 -17.76 25.88
N ILE A 19 -35.69 -18.29 25.02
CA ILE A 19 -36.50 -17.50 24.08
C ILE A 19 -37.77 -17.06 24.81
N VAL A 20 -37.99 -15.76 24.89
CA VAL A 20 -39.32 -15.19 25.26
C VAL A 20 -39.99 -14.64 24.01
N VAL A 21 -41.08 -15.30 23.63
CA VAL A 21 -42.04 -14.83 22.62
C VAL A 21 -43.12 -14.02 23.32
N SER A 22 -43.37 -12.83 22.87
CA SER A 22 -44.60 -12.11 23.17
C SER A 22 -45.14 -11.40 21.93
N GLY A 23 -46.40 -11.69 21.65
CA GLY A 23 -47.13 -11.40 20.42
C GLY A 23 -47.69 -10.00 20.33
N SER A 24 -48.22 -9.75 19.16
CA SER A 24 -48.89 -8.57 18.61
C SER A 24 -50.13 -8.10 19.43
N PRO A 25 -50.69 -6.89 19.13
CA PRO A 25 -51.69 -6.85 18.08
C PRO A 25 -51.73 -5.59 17.19
N LEU A 26 -52.45 -5.79 16.12
CA LEU A 26 -52.88 -4.91 15.02
C LEU A 26 -53.56 -3.60 15.51
N GLY A 27 -53.33 -2.52 14.77
CA GLY A 27 -54.12 -1.30 14.80
C GLY A 27 -54.06 -0.55 13.47
N SER A 28 -55.21 -0.45 12.83
CA SER A 28 -55.53 0.22 11.58
C SER A 28 -55.57 1.74 11.70
N GLY A 29 -55.27 2.46 10.62
CA GLY A 29 -55.90 3.76 10.36
C GLY A 29 -55.10 4.80 9.57
N ALA A 30 -55.67 5.14 8.44
CA ALA A 30 -55.77 6.46 7.81
C ALA A 30 -54.63 6.98 6.89
N GLU A 31 -54.98 7.02 5.61
CA GLU A 31 -54.45 7.87 4.55
C GLU A 31 -54.38 9.35 4.93
N GLN A 32 -53.28 9.98 4.53
CA GLN A 32 -53.32 11.37 4.07
C GLN A 32 -52.27 11.60 2.99
N ALA A 33 -52.75 12.04 1.84
CA ALA A 33 -51.99 12.47 0.68
C ALA A 33 -51.20 13.76 1.01
N ALA A 34 -49.92 13.77 0.64
CA ALA A 34 -49.14 15.00 0.55
C ALA A 34 -48.38 15.03 -0.79
N ALA A 35 -48.48 16.21 -1.40
CA ALA A 35 -48.06 16.50 -2.75
C ALA A 35 -46.57 16.22 -3.04
N SER A 36 -46.34 15.60 -4.20
CA SER A 36 -45.05 15.36 -4.81
C SER A 36 -44.46 16.66 -5.34
N THR A 37 -43.37 17.12 -4.71
CA THR A 37 -42.39 18.02 -5.35
C THR A 37 -41.48 17.17 -6.23
N LEU A 38 -41.53 17.40 -7.54
CA LEU A 38 -40.64 16.79 -8.53
C LEU A 38 -39.19 17.24 -8.26
N SER A 39 -38.44 16.40 -7.55
CA SER A 39 -37.02 16.49 -7.47
C SER A 39 -36.43 15.99 -8.80
N ALA A 40 -35.63 16.83 -9.46
CA ALA A 40 -34.97 16.51 -10.71
C ALA A 40 -34.14 15.22 -10.56
N ARG A 41 -34.42 14.22 -11.39
CA ARG A 41 -33.61 13.00 -11.45
C ARG A 41 -32.18 13.33 -11.78
N PRO A 42 -31.18 12.79 -11.05
CA PRO A 42 -29.79 12.97 -11.41
C PRO A 42 -29.51 12.35 -12.78
N ALA A 43 -28.74 13.04 -13.62
CA ALA A 43 -28.36 12.59 -14.95
C ALA A 43 -27.69 11.21 -14.92
N PRO A 44 -27.86 10.36 -15.93
CA PRO A 44 -27.28 9.02 -15.98
C PRO A 44 -25.73 9.06 -15.94
N PRO A 45 -25.06 8.05 -15.39
CA PRO A 45 -23.63 8.07 -15.10
C PRO A 45 -22.72 8.33 -16.30
N ALA A 46 -23.12 7.93 -17.51
CA ALA A 46 -22.34 8.18 -18.73
C ALA A 46 -22.28 9.67 -19.12
N VAL A 47 -23.35 10.44 -18.90
CA VAL A 47 -23.40 11.89 -19.18
C VAL A 47 -22.53 12.64 -18.15
N ARG A 48 -22.55 12.23 -16.87
CA ARG A 48 -21.69 12.81 -15.82
C ARG A 48 -20.20 12.60 -16.11
N VAL A 49 -19.79 11.42 -16.56
CA VAL A 49 -18.39 11.12 -16.90
C VAL A 49 -17.92 11.96 -18.08
N ALA A 50 -18.72 12.12 -19.12
CA ALA A 50 -18.38 12.95 -20.28
C ALA A 50 -18.25 14.43 -19.92
N THR A 51 -19.17 14.97 -19.11
CA THR A 51 -19.13 16.36 -18.64
C THR A 51 -17.89 16.62 -17.77
N GLN A 52 -17.60 15.75 -16.81
CA GLN A 52 -16.40 15.86 -15.95
C GLN A 52 -15.09 15.78 -16.76
N ALA A 53 -15.04 14.98 -17.81
CA ALA A 53 -13.85 14.87 -18.67
C ALA A 53 -13.66 16.16 -19.50
N ALA A 54 -14.74 16.78 -20.01
CA ALA A 54 -14.69 18.05 -20.71
C ALA A 54 -14.23 19.19 -19.78
N ASP A 55 -14.74 19.25 -18.55
CA ASP A 55 -14.38 20.22 -17.54
C ASP A 55 -12.90 20.11 -17.14
N ARG A 56 -12.40 18.89 -16.92
CA ARG A 56 -10.97 18.66 -16.65
C ARG A 56 -10.06 19.09 -17.80
N SER A 57 -10.49 18.88 -19.02
CA SER A 57 -9.73 19.33 -20.19
C SER A 57 -9.68 20.86 -20.30
N ALA A 58 -10.76 21.55 -19.96
CA ALA A 58 -10.78 23.01 -19.90
C ALA A 58 -9.88 23.57 -18.79
N LEU A 59 -9.95 22.98 -17.60
CA LEU A 59 -9.08 23.37 -16.47
C LEU A 59 -7.59 23.15 -16.79
N LEU A 60 -7.24 22.05 -17.45
CA LEU A 60 -5.85 21.82 -17.85
C LEU A 60 -5.38 22.80 -18.92
N ARG A 61 -6.25 23.20 -19.83
CA ARG A 61 -5.91 24.27 -20.80
C ARG A 61 -5.68 25.61 -20.06
N ALA A 62 -6.51 25.94 -19.08
CA ALA A 62 -6.35 27.13 -18.26
C ALA A 62 -5.04 27.12 -17.46
N LEU A 63 -4.70 25.96 -16.85
CA LEU A 63 -3.43 25.79 -16.14
C LEU A 63 -2.22 25.96 -17.06
N ARG A 64 -2.28 25.38 -18.26
CA ARG A 64 -1.22 25.56 -19.28
C ARG A 64 -1.07 27.00 -19.76
N ALA A 65 -2.18 27.71 -19.90
CA ALA A 65 -2.15 29.13 -20.31
C ALA A 65 -1.61 30.05 -19.23
N GLY A 66 -1.83 29.69 -17.94
CA GLY A 66 -1.31 30.46 -16.79
C GLY A 66 0.10 30.11 -16.36
N SER A 67 0.65 29.00 -16.84
CA SER A 67 1.98 28.53 -16.45
C SER A 67 3.09 29.32 -17.12
N ALA A 68 4.18 29.57 -16.40
CA ALA A 68 5.38 30.23 -16.93
C ALA A 68 6.26 29.28 -17.77
N GLY A 69 5.97 27.98 -17.80
CA GLY A 69 6.74 26.98 -18.53
C GLY A 69 5.87 25.90 -19.15
N GLU A 70 6.53 24.94 -19.85
CA GLU A 70 5.84 23.78 -20.43
C GLU A 70 5.25 22.90 -19.32
N VAL A 71 3.94 22.73 -19.29
CA VAL A 71 3.23 21.93 -18.30
C VAL A 71 3.28 20.45 -18.66
N ARG A 72 3.89 19.66 -17.80
CA ARG A 72 3.98 18.21 -17.87
C ARG A 72 2.96 17.57 -16.95
N VAL A 73 2.25 16.55 -17.43
CA VAL A 73 1.15 15.93 -16.72
C VAL A 73 1.25 14.42 -16.84
N ARG A 74 1.27 13.73 -15.70
CA ARG A 74 0.98 12.30 -15.62
C ARG A 74 -0.50 12.10 -15.28
N ARG A 75 -1.14 11.10 -15.88
CA ARG A 75 -2.53 10.76 -15.63
C ARG A 75 -2.65 9.28 -15.27
N ASP A 76 -3.70 8.97 -14.53
CA ASP A 76 -4.11 7.58 -14.33
C ASP A 76 -4.96 7.04 -15.50
N ALA A 77 -5.37 5.77 -15.41
CA ALA A 77 -6.20 5.10 -16.41
C ALA A 77 -7.59 5.76 -16.58
N ALA A 78 -8.09 6.47 -15.58
CA ALA A 78 -9.35 7.24 -15.61
C ALA A 78 -9.15 8.67 -16.17
N GLY A 79 -7.94 9.02 -16.62
CA GLY A 79 -7.59 10.32 -17.19
C GLY A 79 -7.45 11.45 -16.15
N ARG A 80 -7.39 11.13 -14.85
CA ARG A 80 -7.15 12.11 -13.79
C ARG A 80 -5.66 12.45 -13.74
N VAL A 81 -5.37 13.68 -13.33
CA VAL A 81 -4.00 14.10 -13.07
C VAL A 81 -3.49 13.43 -11.79
N ARG A 82 -2.35 12.76 -11.87
CA ARG A 82 -1.60 12.22 -10.74
C ARG A 82 -0.48 13.15 -10.35
N THR A 83 0.21 13.67 -11.35
CA THR A 83 1.25 14.68 -11.13
C THR A 83 1.16 15.76 -12.20
N VAL A 84 1.45 16.97 -11.81
CA VAL A 84 1.61 18.10 -12.72
C VAL A 84 2.79 18.96 -12.25
N GLY A 85 3.57 19.44 -13.18
CA GLY A 85 4.71 20.32 -12.94
C GLY A 85 5.18 20.96 -14.24
N THR A 86 6.27 21.71 -14.18
CA THR A 86 6.77 22.49 -15.31
C THR A 86 8.24 22.18 -15.61
N THR A 87 8.76 22.86 -16.61
CA THR A 87 10.20 22.94 -16.88
C THR A 87 10.94 23.62 -15.72
N PRO A 88 12.24 23.29 -15.50
CA PRO A 88 13.01 23.83 -14.37
C PRO A 88 13.00 25.35 -14.28
N GLY A 89 12.78 25.88 -13.10
CA GLY A 89 12.81 27.30 -12.80
C GLY A 89 11.63 28.12 -13.36
N ALA A 90 10.60 27.47 -13.88
CA ALA A 90 9.37 28.11 -14.30
C ALA A 90 8.21 27.64 -13.40
N PRO A 91 7.51 28.55 -12.68
CA PRO A 91 6.39 28.14 -11.84
C PRO A 91 5.22 27.64 -12.67
N LEU A 92 4.51 26.65 -12.09
CA LEU A 92 3.28 26.11 -12.64
C LEU A 92 2.15 27.14 -12.57
N GLU A 93 2.06 27.85 -11.45
CA GLU A 93 1.18 28.99 -11.26
C GLU A 93 1.99 30.13 -10.58
N PRO A 94 2.43 31.14 -11.35
CA PRO A 94 3.15 32.29 -10.81
C PRO A 94 2.25 33.12 -9.87
N VAL A 95 2.84 33.73 -8.87
CA VAL A 95 2.14 34.76 -8.07
C VAL A 95 1.60 35.86 -9.00
N ALA A 96 0.31 36.15 -8.88
CA ALA A 96 -0.29 37.27 -9.59
C ALA A 96 0.36 38.58 -9.07
N ARG A 97 1.27 39.18 -9.85
CA ARG A 97 1.76 40.51 -9.56
C ARG A 97 0.58 41.46 -9.74
N GLY A 98 0.19 42.15 -8.64
CA GLY A 98 -0.78 43.21 -8.70
C GLY A 98 -0.38 44.22 -9.81
N PRO A 99 -1.32 44.94 -10.44
CA PRO A 99 -0.99 45.90 -11.46
C PRO A 99 0.01 46.91 -10.88
N ALA A 100 1.18 47.02 -11.51
CA ALA A 100 2.17 48.02 -11.14
C ALA A 100 1.51 49.39 -11.24
N LEU A 101 1.31 50.06 -10.11
CA LEU A 101 0.86 51.45 -10.07
C LEU A 101 1.88 52.29 -10.83
N ARG A 102 1.52 52.73 -12.03
CA ARG A 102 2.32 53.66 -12.79
C ARG A 102 2.23 55.05 -12.11
N GLY A 103 3.38 55.50 -11.64
CA GLY A 103 3.77 56.91 -11.57
C GLY A 103 2.89 57.81 -10.70
N GLY A 104 3.30 58.03 -9.45
CA GLY A 104 3.03 59.21 -8.66
C GLY A 104 4.29 59.55 -7.88
N GLU A 105 4.83 60.77 -8.00
CA GLU A 105 6.02 61.25 -7.31
C GLU A 105 5.88 61.22 -5.79
N PRO A 106 6.99 61.05 -5.02
CA PRO A 106 6.93 60.85 -3.58
C PRO A 106 6.79 62.19 -2.84
N ALA A 107 5.76 62.32 -2.05
CA ALA A 107 5.71 63.27 -0.95
C ALA A 107 6.07 62.57 0.37
N GLY A 108 7.20 62.91 0.90
CA GLY A 108 7.64 62.96 2.30
C GLY A 108 7.42 61.72 3.21
N GLY A 109 8.49 60.98 3.45
CA GLY A 109 8.92 60.58 4.78
C GLY A 109 8.12 59.47 5.51
N GLN A 110 8.52 58.21 5.27
CA GLN A 110 8.72 57.15 6.31
C GLN A 110 9.28 55.95 5.58
N ALA A 111 10.35 55.31 6.12
CA ALA A 111 10.94 54.13 5.54
C ALA A 111 9.92 52.98 5.51
N PRO A 112 9.73 52.25 4.37
CA PRO A 112 8.86 51.11 4.35
C PRO A 112 9.53 49.96 5.15
N GLY A 113 8.82 49.46 6.14
CA GLY A 113 9.15 48.16 6.71
C GLY A 113 9.14 47.12 5.60
N THR A 114 10.15 46.27 5.54
CA THR A 114 10.28 45.15 4.61
C THR A 114 9.27 44.06 4.98
N ALA A 115 7.98 44.30 4.72
CA ALA A 115 7.01 43.23 4.59
C ALA A 115 7.05 42.81 3.13
N THR A 116 7.70 41.72 2.81
CA THR A 116 7.59 41.03 1.53
C THR A 116 6.15 40.57 1.40
N ASP A 117 5.38 41.19 0.53
CA ASP A 117 3.95 40.93 0.28
C ASP A 117 3.76 39.63 -0.56
N HIS A 118 4.42 38.53 -0.12
CA HIS A 118 4.26 37.24 -0.75
C HIS A 118 3.15 36.48 -0.03
N PRO A 119 2.20 35.86 -0.77
CA PRO A 119 1.16 35.07 -0.16
C PRO A 119 1.79 33.89 0.63
N GLU A 120 1.29 33.64 1.82
CA GLU A 120 1.71 32.53 2.65
C GLU A 120 1.57 31.22 1.85
N PRO A 121 2.58 30.32 1.86
CA PRO A 121 2.61 29.12 1.02
C PRO A 121 1.35 28.26 1.11
N ALA A 122 0.80 28.10 2.31
CA ALA A 122 -0.46 27.39 2.52
C ALA A 122 -1.66 28.10 1.85
N ALA A 123 -1.64 29.43 1.75
CA ALA A 123 -2.69 30.17 1.06
C ALA A 123 -2.59 30.00 -0.47
N ALA A 124 -1.37 30.04 -1.03
CA ALA A 124 -1.13 29.76 -2.44
C ALA A 124 -1.55 28.32 -2.82
N ALA A 125 -1.17 27.33 -2.01
CA ALA A 125 -1.57 25.95 -2.20
C ALA A 125 -3.09 25.75 -2.11
N ARG A 126 -3.76 26.37 -1.13
CA ARG A 126 -5.25 26.34 -1.03
C ARG A 126 -5.92 26.97 -2.25
N ALA A 127 -5.41 28.09 -2.76
CA ALA A 127 -5.94 28.72 -3.97
C ALA A 127 -5.78 27.80 -5.18
N PHE A 128 -4.61 27.17 -5.33
CA PHE A 128 -4.33 26.20 -6.39
C PHE A 128 -5.28 24.99 -6.33
N VAL A 129 -5.40 24.32 -5.19
CA VAL A 129 -6.29 23.17 -5.08
C VAL A 129 -7.76 23.57 -5.21
N GLY A 130 -8.15 24.73 -4.74
CA GLY A 130 -9.49 25.30 -4.92
C GLY A 130 -9.87 25.41 -6.41
N ARG A 131 -8.91 25.80 -7.24
CA ARG A 131 -9.11 26.00 -8.68
C ARG A 131 -8.93 24.70 -9.48
N TYR A 132 -7.91 23.92 -9.17
CA TYR A 132 -7.48 22.77 -9.98
C TYR A 132 -7.71 21.40 -9.35
N GLY A 133 -8.27 21.32 -8.16
CA GLY A 133 -8.64 20.06 -7.49
C GLY A 133 -9.49 19.11 -8.36
N PRO A 134 -10.41 19.62 -9.20
CA PRO A 134 -11.15 18.75 -10.11
C PRO A 134 -10.28 18.00 -11.13
N LEU A 135 -9.07 18.49 -11.46
CA LEU A 135 -8.09 17.77 -12.28
C LEU A 135 -7.65 16.46 -11.62
N PHE A 136 -7.53 16.48 -10.30
CA PHE A 136 -7.12 15.36 -9.47
C PHE A 136 -8.31 14.48 -9.01
N GLY A 137 -9.52 14.73 -9.48
CA GLY A 137 -10.70 13.95 -9.14
C GLY A 137 -11.45 14.43 -7.89
N VAL A 138 -11.19 15.65 -7.41
CA VAL A 138 -11.93 16.28 -6.31
C VAL A 138 -12.82 17.39 -6.88
N PRO A 139 -14.10 17.12 -7.19
CA PRO A 139 -14.99 18.07 -7.85
C PRO A 139 -15.27 19.33 -7.02
N ASP A 140 -15.36 19.17 -5.71
CA ASP A 140 -15.51 20.25 -4.74
C ASP A 140 -14.31 20.20 -3.77
N PRO A 141 -13.24 20.97 -4.05
CA PRO A 141 -12.06 20.97 -3.20
C PRO A 141 -12.31 21.56 -1.80
N ALA A 142 -13.24 22.47 -1.66
CA ALA A 142 -13.54 23.12 -0.36
C ALA A 142 -14.14 22.12 0.65
N ALA A 143 -15.00 21.23 0.19
CA ALA A 143 -15.56 20.14 1.02
C ALA A 143 -14.70 18.86 0.99
N GLY A 144 -13.98 18.65 -0.12
CA GLY A 144 -13.28 17.40 -0.41
C GLY A 144 -11.80 17.35 -0.01
N LEU A 145 -11.18 18.46 0.41
CA LEU A 145 -9.77 18.52 0.80
C LEU A 145 -9.60 19.30 2.11
N VAL A 146 -8.82 18.74 3.02
CA VAL A 146 -8.43 19.41 4.28
C VAL A 146 -6.91 19.44 4.34
N GLN A 147 -6.35 20.63 4.62
CA GLN A 147 -4.92 20.78 4.83
C GLN A 147 -4.47 19.92 6.02
N ALA A 148 -3.51 19.05 5.78
CA ALA A 148 -2.96 18.13 6.78
C ALA A 148 -1.64 18.62 7.38
N GLY A 149 -0.85 19.38 6.60
CA GLY A 149 0.43 19.91 7.08
C GLY A 149 1.12 20.78 6.04
N VAL A 150 2.18 21.44 6.50
CA VAL A 150 3.15 22.17 5.67
C VAL A 150 4.53 21.71 6.08
N GLU A 151 5.35 21.39 5.10
CA GLU A 151 6.72 20.95 5.29
C GLU A 151 7.66 21.84 4.51
N SER A 152 8.60 22.50 5.21
CA SER A 152 9.59 23.36 4.57
C SER A 152 10.76 22.54 4.04
N THR A 153 11.21 22.87 2.83
CA THR A 153 12.33 22.22 2.13
C THR A 153 13.25 23.28 1.53
N ASP A 154 14.40 22.86 1.00
CA ASP A 154 15.32 23.77 0.27
C ASP A 154 14.68 24.41 -0.99
N ALA A 155 13.57 23.90 -1.49
CA ALA A 155 12.89 24.41 -2.68
C ALA A 155 11.65 25.26 -2.34
N GLY A 156 11.39 25.53 -1.08
CA GLY A 156 10.18 26.15 -0.54
C GLY A 156 9.36 25.17 0.28
N ASP A 157 8.06 25.36 0.32
CA ASP A 157 7.16 24.58 1.16
C ASP A 157 6.37 23.54 0.35
N VAL A 158 6.14 22.39 0.96
CA VAL A 158 5.21 21.37 0.47
C VAL A 158 3.98 21.35 1.37
N VAL A 159 2.85 21.72 0.82
CA VAL A 159 1.56 21.72 1.52
C VAL A 159 0.81 20.44 1.19
N ARG A 160 0.46 19.68 2.22
CA ARG A 160 -0.27 18.40 2.11
C ARG A 160 -1.74 18.58 2.45
N PHE A 161 -2.58 17.97 1.65
CA PHE A 161 -4.03 17.89 1.85
C PHE A 161 -4.48 16.45 1.91
N THR A 162 -5.37 16.13 2.85
CA THR A 162 -6.07 14.84 2.91
C THR A 162 -7.44 14.98 2.26
N GLN A 163 -7.79 14.05 1.40
CA GLN A 163 -9.11 13.98 0.80
C GLN A 163 -10.15 13.59 1.86
N ARG A 164 -11.34 14.21 1.76
CA ARG A 164 -12.54 13.78 2.49
C ARG A 164 -13.62 13.28 1.54
N ARG A 165 -14.31 12.23 1.97
CA ARG A 165 -15.50 11.68 1.31
C ARG A 165 -16.59 11.49 2.37
N ASN A 166 -17.76 12.08 2.13
CA ASN A 166 -18.87 12.05 3.11
C ASN A 166 -18.43 12.46 4.52
N GLY A 167 -17.56 13.47 4.62
CA GLY A 167 -17.03 13.96 5.88
C GLY A 167 -15.86 13.15 6.47
N LEU A 168 -15.58 11.93 5.95
CA LEU A 168 -14.50 11.07 6.45
C LEU A 168 -13.20 11.32 5.67
N PRO A 169 -12.04 11.34 6.36
CA PRO A 169 -10.75 11.34 5.66
C PRO A 169 -10.56 10.03 4.89
N VAL A 170 -9.97 10.12 3.71
CA VAL A 170 -9.73 8.96 2.83
C VAL A 170 -8.33 8.41 3.09
N VAL A 171 -8.24 7.12 3.38
CA VAL A 171 -6.94 6.43 3.52
C VAL A 171 -6.19 6.50 2.19
N ALA A 172 -4.96 7.03 2.22
CA ALA A 172 -4.13 7.30 1.04
C ALA A 172 -4.76 8.26 0.00
N GLY A 173 -5.86 8.92 0.34
CA GLY A 173 -6.46 9.98 -0.48
C GLY A 173 -5.79 11.31 -0.19
N GLU A 174 -4.76 11.69 -0.95
CA GLU A 174 -3.90 12.83 -0.63
C GLU A 174 -3.57 13.67 -1.86
N LEU A 175 -3.28 14.95 -1.62
CA LEU A 175 -2.76 15.87 -2.60
C LEU A 175 -1.64 16.70 -1.96
N THR A 176 -0.50 16.82 -2.63
CA THR A 176 0.61 17.68 -2.25
C THR A 176 0.78 18.80 -3.26
N VAL A 177 1.12 19.99 -2.77
CA VAL A 177 1.40 21.17 -3.60
C VAL A 177 2.73 21.75 -3.14
N SER A 178 3.71 21.82 -4.04
CA SER A 178 4.99 22.48 -3.78
C SER A 178 4.90 23.96 -4.16
N VAL A 179 5.30 24.81 -3.23
CA VAL A 179 5.25 26.28 -3.37
C VAL A 179 6.64 26.81 -3.03
N ASN A 180 7.20 27.68 -3.87
CA ASN A 180 8.48 28.31 -3.58
C ASN A 180 8.36 29.49 -2.61
N ASP A 181 9.49 30.04 -2.18
CA ASP A 181 9.54 31.15 -1.21
C ASP A 181 8.82 32.43 -1.70
N GLU A 182 8.67 32.63 -3.02
CA GLU A 182 7.92 33.73 -3.60
C GLU A 182 6.40 33.46 -3.62
N GLY A 183 5.92 32.31 -3.12
CA GLY A 183 4.51 31.92 -3.11
C GLY A 183 4.00 31.41 -4.45
N SER A 184 4.88 31.09 -5.42
CA SER A 184 4.50 30.49 -6.69
C SER A 184 4.38 28.98 -6.57
N VAL A 185 3.33 28.39 -7.16
CA VAL A 185 3.19 26.94 -7.21
C VAL A 185 4.13 26.33 -8.25
N LEU A 186 4.95 25.38 -7.83
CA LEU A 186 5.92 24.68 -8.66
C LEU A 186 5.35 23.39 -9.27
N SER A 187 4.69 22.60 -8.43
CA SER A 187 4.13 21.31 -8.82
C SER A 187 3.00 20.87 -7.89
N ALA A 188 2.23 19.90 -8.34
CA ALA A 188 1.27 19.20 -7.49
C ALA A 188 1.23 17.70 -7.86
N ALA A 189 1.08 16.88 -6.83
CA ALA A 189 0.95 15.43 -6.97
C ALA A 189 -0.16 14.92 -6.05
N GLY A 190 -0.89 13.89 -6.46
CA GLY A 190 -1.92 13.32 -5.59
C GLY A 190 -2.63 12.12 -6.14
N GLU A 191 -3.20 11.40 -5.20
CA GLU A 191 -4.10 10.28 -5.42
C GLU A 191 -5.41 10.53 -4.70
N THR A 192 -6.52 10.35 -5.40
CA THR A 192 -7.84 10.59 -4.82
C THR A 192 -8.84 9.53 -5.25
N SER A 193 -9.73 9.15 -4.34
CA SER A 193 -10.89 8.31 -4.66
C SER A 193 -11.98 9.14 -5.35
N ILE A 194 -12.54 8.62 -6.44
CA ILE A 194 -13.61 9.29 -7.21
C ILE A 194 -14.99 8.66 -7.03
N ALA A 195 -15.02 7.43 -6.62
CA ALA A 195 -16.25 6.67 -6.46
C ALA A 195 -16.62 6.55 -4.98
N ASP A 196 -17.91 6.52 -4.72
CA ASP A 196 -18.47 6.12 -3.44
C ASP A 196 -19.07 4.72 -3.61
N ALA A 197 -18.53 3.76 -2.88
CA ALA A 197 -19.01 2.38 -2.88
C ALA A 197 -20.22 2.18 -1.93
N GLY A 198 -20.65 3.26 -1.26
CA GLY A 198 -21.71 3.22 -0.27
C GLY A 198 -21.27 2.60 1.06
N GLY A 199 -22.23 2.38 1.94
CA GLY A 199 -22.03 1.85 3.29
C GLY A 199 -22.21 2.90 4.38
N ALA A 200 -22.28 2.44 5.62
CA ALA A 200 -22.41 3.29 6.79
C ALA A 200 -21.58 2.73 7.95
N LEU A 201 -21.24 3.57 8.92
CA LEU A 201 -20.62 3.15 10.18
C LEU A 201 -21.71 2.61 11.13
N THR A 202 -22.17 1.39 10.88
CA THR A 202 -23.17 0.71 11.72
C THR A 202 -22.53 -0.20 12.77
N VAL A 203 -21.29 -0.61 12.55
CA VAL A 203 -20.50 -1.40 13.50
C VAL A 203 -19.97 -0.47 14.59
N PRO A 204 -20.18 -0.79 15.87
CA PRO A 204 -19.62 -0.01 16.97
C PRO A 204 -18.07 -0.01 16.95
N PRO A 205 -17.42 1.08 17.37
CA PRO A 205 -15.96 1.17 17.37
C PRO A 205 -15.29 0.09 18.23
N GLU A 206 -15.89 -0.29 19.35
CA GLU A 206 -15.37 -1.36 20.21
C GLU A 206 -15.39 -2.74 19.52
N GLN A 207 -16.45 -3.04 18.78
CA GLN A 207 -16.52 -4.28 17.99
C GLN A 207 -15.46 -4.27 16.87
N ALA A 208 -15.21 -3.12 16.27
CA ALA A 208 -14.15 -2.98 15.27
C ALA A 208 -12.76 -3.20 15.88
N ARG A 209 -12.52 -2.68 17.10
CA ARG A 209 -11.27 -2.91 17.84
C ARG A 209 -11.06 -4.40 18.16
N GLU A 210 -12.12 -5.06 18.63
CA GLU A 210 -12.07 -6.51 18.87
C GLU A 210 -11.75 -7.28 17.58
N THR A 211 -12.40 -6.93 16.46
CA THR A 211 -12.10 -7.51 15.16
C THR A 211 -10.63 -7.31 14.77
N ALA A 212 -10.07 -6.12 15.00
CA ALA A 212 -8.68 -5.82 14.69
C ALA A 212 -7.71 -6.64 15.54
N LEU A 213 -7.98 -6.78 16.85
CA LEU A 213 -7.20 -7.62 17.77
C LEU A 213 -7.21 -9.09 17.32
N LEU A 214 -8.39 -9.64 17.02
CA LEU A 214 -8.54 -11.02 16.58
C LEU A 214 -7.82 -11.29 15.25
N ALA A 215 -7.91 -10.35 14.30
CA ALA A 215 -7.24 -10.46 13.02
C ALA A 215 -5.71 -10.44 13.18
N THR A 216 -5.19 -9.53 13.99
CA THR A 216 -3.76 -9.42 14.27
C THR A 216 -3.25 -10.64 15.02
N ALA A 217 -3.97 -11.11 16.04
CA ALA A 217 -3.64 -12.31 16.79
C ALA A 217 -3.52 -13.53 15.87
N ALA A 218 -4.49 -13.72 14.97
CA ALA A 218 -4.50 -14.83 14.02
C ALA A 218 -3.38 -14.71 12.97
N GLY A 219 -3.12 -13.48 12.47
CA GLY A 219 -2.09 -13.23 11.44
C GLY A 219 -0.67 -13.45 11.94
N HIS A 220 -0.42 -13.23 13.24
CA HIS A 220 0.91 -13.33 13.85
C HIS A 220 1.05 -14.49 14.83
N ALA A 221 0.05 -15.34 14.96
CA ALA A 221 0.01 -16.46 15.93
C ALA A 221 0.30 -16.00 17.38
N LEU A 222 -0.23 -14.85 17.78
CA LEU A 222 -0.06 -14.26 19.11
C LEU A 222 -1.31 -14.43 19.96
N ALA A 223 -1.13 -14.54 21.28
CA ALA A 223 -2.24 -14.47 22.24
C ALA A 223 -2.79 -13.03 22.32
N LEU A 224 -4.09 -12.90 22.53
CA LEU A 224 -4.77 -11.60 22.57
C LEU A 224 -4.28 -10.67 23.66
N ASP A 225 -3.90 -11.22 24.81
CA ASP A 225 -3.37 -10.49 25.96
C ASP A 225 -2.00 -9.85 25.70
N ARG A 226 -1.33 -10.21 24.59
CA ARG A 226 -0.06 -9.62 24.13
C ARG A 226 -0.25 -8.47 23.16
N LEU A 227 -1.49 -8.16 22.79
CA LEU A 227 -1.83 -7.14 21.80
C LEU A 227 -2.60 -6.00 22.45
N THR A 228 -2.35 -4.80 21.99
CA THR A 228 -3.09 -3.59 22.35
C THR A 228 -3.65 -2.94 21.11
N ALA A 229 -4.95 -2.68 21.06
CA ALA A 229 -5.58 -1.89 20.02
C ALA A 229 -5.73 -0.44 20.45
N GLY A 230 -5.27 0.47 19.61
CA GLY A 230 -5.51 1.89 19.73
C GLY A 230 -6.96 2.28 19.52
N GLU A 231 -7.24 3.57 19.48
CA GLU A 231 -8.57 4.10 19.21
C GLU A 231 -9.06 3.76 17.79
N ALA A 232 -10.32 3.40 17.66
CA ALA A 232 -10.96 3.21 16.36
C ALA A 232 -11.42 4.57 15.82
N THR A 233 -10.76 5.04 14.77
CA THR A 233 -11.09 6.31 14.11
C THR A 233 -11.82 6.05 12.80
N ALA A 234 -12.81 6.91 12.49
CA ALA A 234 -13.63 6.78 11.30
C ALA A 234 -12.91 7.34 10.05
N TRP A 235 -12.73 6.51 9.03
CA TRP A 235 -12.10 6.84 7.76
C TRP A 235 -12.91 6.32 6.58
N ALA A 236 -12.59 6.77 5.39
CA ALA A 236 -13.04 6.16 4.14
C ALA A 236 -11.86 5.41 3.50
N TYR A 237 -12.11 4.24 2.91
CA TYR A 237 -11.09 3.40 2.29
C TYR A 237 -11.49 3.02 0.88
N ASP A 238 -10.59 3.28 -0.07
CA ASP A 238 -10.66 2.85 -1.47
C ASP A 238 -9.41 2.01 -1.77
N PRO A 239 -9.54 0.68 -1.93
CA PRO A 239 -8.38 -0.20 -2.13
C PRO A 239 -7.59 0.14 -3.40
N SER A 240 -8.20 0.78 -4.39
CA SER A 240 -7.52 1.14 -5.63
C SER A 240 -6.41 2.19 -5.43
N LEU A 241 -6.44 2.97 -4.35
CA LEU A 241 -5.43 4.00 -4.08
C LEU A 241 -4.07 3.42 -3.70
N ILE A 242 -4.05 2.26 -3.06
CA ILE A 242 -2.81 1.59 -2.64
C ILE A 242 -2.54 0.30 -3.42
N GLY A 243 -3.31 0.02 -4.47
CA GLY A 243 -3.20 -1.21 -5.25
C GLY A 243 -3.61 -2.47 -4.48
N ALA A 244 -4.34 -2.32 -3.36
CA ALA A 244 -4.83 -3.44 -2.58
C ALA A 244 -6.01 -4.15 -3.28
N PRO A 245 -6.23 -5.44 -2.99
CA PRO A 245 -7.37 -6.16 -3.54
C PRO A 245 -8.69 -5.58 -3.02
N GLY A 246 -9.69 -5.50 -3.91
CA GLY A 246 -11.03 -5.03 -3.59
C GLY A 246 -11.69 -4.29 -4.73
N LEU A 247 -12.98 -3.99 -4.58
CA LEU A 247 -13.72 -3.17 -5.56
C LEU A 247 -13.32 -1.70 -5.40
N PRO A 248 -13.04 -0.99 -6.52
CA PRO A 248 -12.80 0.45 -6.47
C PRO A 248 -13.97 1.22 -5.86
N GLY A 249 -13.66 2.27 -5.14
CA GLY A 249 -14.61 3.17 -4.52
C GLY A 249 -14.49 3.21 -2.99
N SER A 250 -14.65 4.41 -2.45
CA SER A 250 -14.51 4.66 -1.02
C SER A 250 -15.72 4.13 -0.23
N ARG A 251 -15.45 3.44 0.86
CA ARG A 251 -16.44 2.97 1.85
C ARG A 251 -16.00 3.37 3.25
N PRO A 252 -16.93 3.59 4.18
CA PRO A 252 -16.58 3.89 5.57
C PRO A 252 -15.90 2.69 6.23
N VAL A 253 -14.82 2.97 6.96
CA VAL A 253 -14.06 1.98 7.72
C VAL A 253 -13.69 2.55 9.08
N TRP A 254 -13.45 1.66 10.04
CA TRP A 254 -12.72 1.96 11.26
C TRP A 254 -11.23 1.71 11.02
N ARG A 255 -10.40 2.71 11.26
CA ARG A 255 -8.94 2.62 11.24
C ARG A 255 -8.45 2.40 12.65
N ILE A 256 -7.77 1.28 12.87
CA ILE A 256 -7.25 0.85 14.16
C ILE A 256 -5.77 0.47 13.98
N GLU A 257 -4.91 0.91 14.90
CA GLU A 257 -3.56 0.41 15.02
C GLU A 257 -3.51 -0.62 16.15
N VAL A 258 -2.99 -1.81 15.86
CA VAL A 258 -2.80 -2.88 16.84
C VAL A 258 -1.30 -3.13 16.98
N SER A 259 -0.80 -3.07 18.20
CA SER A 259 0.61 -3.27 18.49
C SER A 259 0.83 -4.36 19.53
N SER A 260 2.03 -4.93 19.53
CA SER A 260 2.49 -5.82 20.59
C SER A 260 3.69 -5.17 21.28
N VAL A 261 3.74 -5.30 22.60
CA VAL A 261 4.87 -4.78 23.41
C VAL A 261 6.12 -5.66 23.36
N ASP A 262 6.00 -6.88 22.87
CA ASP A 262 7.02 -7.92 22.95
C ASP A 262 7.24 -8.73 21.66
N SER A 263 6.61 -8.33 20.56
CA SER A 263 6.84 -8.91 19.22
C SER A 263 6.80 -7.84 18.11
N ALA A 264 7.46 -8.08 16.94
CA ALA A 264 7.55 -7.11 15.83
C ALA A 264 6.19 -6.94 15.13
N VAL A 265 5.19 -6.45 15.86
CA VAL A 265 3.83 -6.24 15.38
C VAL A 265 3.36 -4.83 15.68
N ARG A 266 3.12 -4.06 14.61
CA ARG A 266 2.33 -2.84 14.58
C ARG A 266 1.44 -2.90 13.35
N GLU A 267 0.25 -3.45 13.52
CA GLU A 267 -0.68 -3.70 12.43
C GLU A 267 -1.60 -2.50 12.25
N LEU A 268 -1.65 -1.94 11.05
CA LEU A 268 -2.76 -1.08 10.65
C LEU A 268 -3.88 -2.00 10.17
N VAL A 269 -5.03 -1.91 10.82
CA VAL A 269 -6.23 -2.68 10.46
C VAL A 269 -7.35 -1.73 10.09
N LEU A 270 -7.90 -1.91 8.88
CA LEU A 270 -9.11 -1.23 8.46
C LEU A 270 -10.27 -2.21 8.55
N VAL A 271 -11.27 -1.87 9.35
CA VAL A 271 -12.46 -2.69 9.55
C VAL A 271 -13.64 -2.01 8.86
N ASP A 272 -14.30 -2.70 7.93
CA ASP A 272 -15.47 -2.19 7.21
C ASP A 272 -16.59 -1.79 8.16
N GLY A 273 -17.03 -0.56 8.06
CA GLY A 273 -17.97 0.05 9.01
C GLY A 273 -19.38 -0.54 8.96
N SER A 274 -19.75 -1.22 7.88
CA SER A 274 -21.08 -1.82 7.71
C SER A 274 -21.10 -3.28 8.14
N SER A 275 -20.06 -4.04 7.79
CA SER A 275 -20.00 -5.50 8.00
C SER A 275 -19.18 -5.93 9.19
N GLY A 276 -18.35 -5.06 9.75
CA GLY A 276 -17.42 -5.40 10.83
C GLY A 276 -16.24 -6.30 10.41
N ARG A 277 -15.97 -6.41 9.10
CA ARG A 277 -14.94 -7.27 8.55
C ARG A 277 -13.66 -6.49 8.29
N VAL A 278 -12.52 -7.18 8.34
CA VAL A 278 -11.24 -6.57 7.93
C VAL A 278 -11.29 -6.27 6.44
N ALA A 279 -11.23 -4.99 6.09
CA ALA A 279 -11.17 -4.51 4.72
C ALA A 279 -9.72 -4.48 4.20
N PHE A 280 -8.77 -4.22 5.09
CA PHE A 280 -7.33 -4.20 4.82
C PHE A 280 -6.56 -4.33 6.12
N HIS A 281 -5.41 -4.99 6.09
CA HIS A 281 -4.46 -4.94 7.19
C HIS A 281 -3.03 -5.07 6.66
N VAL A 282 -2.09 -4.46 7.37
CA VAL A 282 -0.67 -4.49 7.02
C VAL A 282 0.17 -4.21 8.26
N ASN A 283 1.24 -4.96 8.42
CA ASN A 283 2.20 -4.71 9.48
C ASN A 283 3.08 -3.51 9.09
N GLN A 284 2.99 -2.44 9.88
CA GLN A 284 3.72 -1.19 9.69
C GLN A 284 4.95 -1.12 10.60
N VAL A 285 5.67 -2.21 10.75
CA VAL A 285 6.90 -2.15 11.54
C VAL A 285 7.97 -1.41 10.75
N ALA A 286 8.30 -0.22 11.16
CA ALA A 286 9.34 0.67 10.64
C ALA A 286 9.84 1.66 11.72
N ALA A 287 11.04 2.18 11.69
CA ALA A 287 11.86 2.70 12.80
C ALA A 287 11.92 4.16 13.21
N ALA A 288 12.25 4.56 14.41
CA ALA A 288 12.65 5.89 14.91
C ALA A 288 13.84 5.90 15.87
N LEU A 289 14.49 7.01 16.02
CA LEU A 289 15.68 7.22 16.81
C LEU A 289 15.47 8.10 18.02
N ASP A 290 16.15 7.75 19.08
CA ASP A 290 16.61 8.62 20.15
C ASP A 290 17.92 8.04 20.67
N ARG A 291 18.89 8.85 21.08
CA ARG A 291 20.15 8.31 21.61
C ARG A 291 20.05 7.86 23.08
N ALA A 292 19.06 7.05 23.31
CA ALA A 292 18.93 6.24 24.51
C ALA A 292 18.99 4.76 24.09
N VAL A 293 20.00 4.05 24.55
CA VAL A 293 20.22 2.65 24.17
C VAL A 293 19.98 1.74 25.35
N CYS A 294 19.16 0.71 25.11
CA CYS A 294 18.90 -0.41 26.03
C CYS A 294 19.52 -1.70 25.52
N ASP A 295 19.79 -2.63 26.42
CA ASP A 295 20.35 -3.93 26.11
C ASP A 295 19.37 -5.04 26.51
N ALA A 296 18.89 -5.79 25.53
CA ALA A 296 18.00 -6.95 25.74
C ALA A 296 18.75 -8.24 26.08
N ARG A 297 20.09 -8.25 26.06
CA ARG A 297 20.96 -9.39 26.50
C ARG A 297 20.66 -10.70 25.78
N ASN A 298 20.12 -10.67 24.58
CA ASN A 298 19.60 -11.83 23.87
C ASN A 298 18.55 -12.62 24.69
N GLN A 299 17.75 -11.93 25.51
CA GLN A 299 16.69 -12.54 26.30
C GLN A 299 15.33 -12.37 25.60
N ARG A 300 14.59 -13.48 25.48
CA ARG A 300 13.24 -13.46 24.93
C ARG A 300 12.28 -12.75 25.87
N GLY A 301 11.29 -12.05 25.29
CA GLY A 301 10.28 -11.32 26.06
C GLY A 301 10.76 -9.96 26.62
N THR A 302 11.94 -9.50 26.22
CA THR A 302 12.37 -8.13 26.55
C THR A 302 11.54 -7.13 25.75
N PRO A 303 10.97 -6.07 26.40
CA PRO A 303 10.21 -5.06 25.72
C PRO A 303 10.99 -4.38 24.58
N LYS A 304 10.35 -4.10 23.46
CA LYS A 304 10.91 -3.36 22.33
C LYS A 304 11.13 -1.88 22.62
N THR A 305 10.39 -1.34 23.56
CA THR A 305 10.49 0.07 23.94
C THR A 305 11.61 0.25 24.94
N CYS A 306 12.63 0.98 24.56
CA CYS A 306 13.73 1.38 25.44
C CYS A 306 13.26 2.53 26.36
N THR A 307 12.48 2.22 27.40
CA THR A 307 11.87 3.22 28.30
C THR A 307 12.54 3.32 29.65
N LYS A 308 13.31 2.30 30.05
CA LYS A 308 13.99 2.20 31.37
C LYS A 308 15.24 1.36 31.21
N SER A 309 16.14 1.44 32.18
CA SER A 309 17.37 0.65 32.20
C SER A 309 18.31 0.94 31.01
N TYR A 310 18.50 2.22 30.73
CA TYR A 310 19.45 2.66 29.71
C TYR A 310 20.85 2.19 30.00
N VAL A 311 21.50 1.65 28.98
CA VAL A 311 22.91 1.31 28.99
C VAL A 311 23.78 2.52 28.64
N ARG A 312 23.27 3.35 27.70
CA ARG A 312 23.94 4.59 27.31
C ARG A 312 22.86 5.61 26.88
N THR A 313 22.97 6.83 27.35
CA THR A 313 22.14 7.96 26.94
C THR A 313 23.00 9.10 26.42
N GLU A 314 22.34 10.13 25.84
CA GLU A 314 23.03 11.29 25.26
C GLU A 314 24.03 11.91 26.23
N GLY A 315 25.24 12.21 25.73
CA GLY A 315 26.33 12.79 26.50
C GLY A 315 27.05 11.85 27.44
N GLN A 316 26.63 10.61 27.60
CA GLN A 316 27.36 9.64 28.45
C GLN A 316 28.58 9.06 27.74
N ARG A 317 29.57 8.70 28.52
CA ARG A 317 30.77 7.97 28.05
C ARG A 317 30.32 6.60 27.46
N PRO A 318 31.20 5.98 26.63
CA PRO A 318 30.97 4.61 26.17
C PRO A 318 30.66 3.68 27.34
N SER A 319 29.63 2.84 27.09
CA SER A 319 29.11 1.91 28.11
C SER A 319 30.05 0.72 28.35
N GLY A 320 30.99 0.46 27.43
CA GLY A 320 31.80 -0.76 27.37
C GLY A 320 31.06 -1.97 26.77
N LEU A 321 29.77 -1.84 26.44
CA LEU A 321 29.03 -2.81 25.65
C LEU A 321 29.10 -2.40 24.17
N ARG A 322 29.88 -3.13 23.37
CA ARG A 322 30.17 -2.79 21.96
C ARG A 322 28.91 -2.53 21.15
N GLU A 323 27.92 -3.38 21.25
CA GLU A 323 26.65 -3.25 20.50
C GLU A 323 25.91 -1.94 20.86
N ALA A 324 25.88 -1.57 22.13
CA ALA A 324 25.22 -0.35 22.56
C ALA A 324 26.01 0.91 22.14
N ASP A 325 27.33 0.83 22.18
CA ASP A 325 28.20 1.95 21.79
C ASP A 325 28.12 2.16 20.26
N LEU A 326 28.13 1.11 19.46
CA LEU A 326 27.95 1.18 18.02
C LEU A 326 26.56 1.71 17.63
N ALA A 327 25.49 1.22 18.25
CA ALA A 327 24.14 1.76 18.03
C ALA A 327 24.08 3.25 18.31
N TYR A 328 24.63 3.68 19.45
CA TYR A 328 24.69 5.08 19.84
C TYR A 328 25.46 5.94 18.83
N ASP A 329 26.62 5.47 18.38
CA ASP A 329 27.50 6.24 17.51
C ASP A 329 26.93 6.32 16.08
N ASN A 330 26.44 5.20 15.48
CA ASN A 330 25.89 5.18 14.12
C ASN A 330 24.58 5.97 13.99
N VAL A 331 23.77 5.93 15.05
CA VAL A 331 22.61 6.82 15.21
C VAL A 331 23.03 8.29 15.17
N GLY A 332 24.12 8.65 15.85
CA GLY A 332 24.63 10.00 15.83
C GLY A 332 25.12 10.43 14.45
N ARG A 333 25.81 9.55 13.71
CA ARG A 333 26.27 9.80 12.34
C ARG A 333 25.11 10.06 11.40
N THR A 334 24.06 9.23 11.48
CA THR A 334 22.87 9.42 10.66
C THR A 334 22.19 10.75 10.97
N ALA A 335 22.01 11.09 12.25
CA ALA A 335 21.41 12.36 12.65
C ALA A 335 22.23 13.57 12.13
N ASP A 336 23.54 13.47 12.17
CA ASP A 336 24.48 14.48 11.70
C ASP A 336 24.42 14.64 10.16
N PHE A 337 24.28 13.54 9.40
CA PHE A 337 24.05 13.62 7.96
C PHE A 337 22.74 14.35 7.64
N PHE A 338 21.63 13.97 8.26
CA PHE A 338 20.34 14.61 8.02
C PHE A 338 20.37 16.11 8.39
N ASP A 339 21.03 16.48 9.46
CA ASP A 339 21.16 17.88 9.87
C ASP A 339 22.03 18.68 8.87
N ARG A 340 23.27 18.20 8.62
CA ARG A 340 24.24 18.94 7.79
C ARG A 340 23.89 18.98 6.30
N VAL A 341 23.35 17.88 5.75
CA VAL A 341 23.07 17.78 4.30
C VAL A 341 21.69 18.27 3.94
N LEU A 342 20.70 18.04 4.82
CA LEU A 342 19.29 18.26 4.56
C LEU A 342 18.64 19.30 5.46
N GLY A 343 19.31 19.76 6.52
CA GLY A 343 18.76 20.70 7.50
C GLY A 343 17.67 20.08 8.40
N VAL A 344 17.71 18.75 8.60
CA VAL A 344 16.65 18.00 9.28
C VAL A 344 17.12 17.50 10.64
N ASN A 345 16.51 17.99 11.71
CA ASN A 345 16.74 17.47 13.05
C ASN A 345 15.92 16.19 13.28
N LEU A 346 16.59 15.03 13.30
CA LEU A 346 15.93 13.73 13.43
C LEU A 346 15.24 13.56 14.78
N THR A 347 15.86 13.99 15.89
CA THR A 347 15.23 13.89 17.22
C THR A 347 13.89 14.61 17.27
N ARG A 348 13.81 15.81 16.68
CA ARG A 348 12.56 16.56 16.59
C ARG A 348 11.55 15.87 15.68
N ARG A 349 12.01 15.32 14.54
CA ARG A 349 11.15 14.76 13.52
C ARG A 349 10.56 13.41 13.91
N ILE A 350 11.38 12.52 14.40
CA ILE A 350 11.03 11.10 14.60
C ILE A 350 11.26 10.58 16.03
N GLY A 351 11.87 11.32 16.90
CA GLY A 351 12.08 10.91 18.30
C GLY A 351 10.75 10.68 19.03
N SER A 352 10.72 9.68 19.90
CA SER A 352 9.57 9.33 20.74
C SER A 352 9.70 9.91 22.16
N ASP A 353 8.57 10.23 22.79
CA ASP A 353 8.52 10.67 24.18
C ASP A 353 7.74 9.66 25.02
N THR A 354 8.42 9.01 25.93
CA THR A 354 7.84 8.01 26.86
C THR A 354 7.69 8.56 28.29
N GLY A 355 7.63 9.88 28.42
CA GLY A 355 7.53 10.58 29.70
C GLY A 355 8.88 11.03 30.26
N ASP A 356 9.97 10.87 29.52
CA ASP A 356 11.33 11.28 29.87
C ASP A 356 11.99 12.20 28.84
N GLY A 357 11.15 12.82 28.01
CA GLY A 357 11.54 13.69 26.91
C GLY A 357 11.68 12.95 25.57
N ARG A 358 11.61 13.72 24.49
CA ARG A 358 11.73 13.19 23.13
C ARG A 358 13.15 12.76 22.84
N LYS A 359 13.31 11.48 22.59
CA LYS A 359 14.60 10.83 22.36
C LYS A 359 14.55 9.90 21.16
N LEU A 360 15.73 9.59 20.68
CA LEU A 360 16.04 8.60 19.66
C LEU A 360 16.43 7.28 20.36
N ARG A 361 15.56 6.26 20.33
CA ARG A 361 15.67 5.06 21.17
C ARG A 361 16.14 3.86 20.39
N SER A 362 17.02 3.07 20.96
CA SER A 362 17.51 1.82 20.39
C SER A 362 17.52 0.70 21.42
N THR A 363 17.19 -0.51 21.01
CA THR A 363 17.38 -1.72 21.82
C THR A 363 18.29 -2.67 21.07
N VAL A 364 19.43 -2.99 21.64
CA VAL A 364 20.41 -3.92 21.06
C VAL A 364 20.28 -5.32 21.64
N ARG A 365 20.83 -6.30 20.94
CA ARG A 365 20.81 -7.73 21.30
C ARG A 365 19.41 -8.23 21.65
N TRP A 366 18.43 -7.80 20.84
CA TRP A 366 17.05 -8.18 21.05
C TRP A 366 16.73 -9.54 20.38
N CYS A 367 15.85 -10.32 21.02
CA CYS A 367 15.33 -11.57 20.49
C CYS A 367 13.81 -11.56 20.45
N ASP A 368 13.23 -12.03 19.35
CA ASP A 368 11.81 -12.29 19.30
C ASP A 368 11.40 -13.45 20.23
N THR A 369 10.15 -13.47 20.63
CA THR A 369 9.58 -14.54 21.46
C THR A 369 9.55 -15.88 20.73
N VAL A 370 9.43 -15.84 19.40
CA VAL A 370 9.55 -16.96 18.49
C VAL A 370 10.66 -16.70 17.47
N GLY A 371 11.23 -17.73 16.87
CA GLY A 371 12.30 -17.57 15.89
C GLY A 371 13.72 -17.69 16.45
N ALA A 372 14.72 -17.24 15.70
CA ALA A 372 16.12 -17.33 16.09
C ALA A 372 16.47 -16.36 17.23
N CYS A 373 17.28 -16.83 18.19
CA CYS A 373 17.89 -16.01 19.20
C CYS A 373 19.37 -16.44 19.33
N PRO A 374 20.34 -15.55 19.03
CA PRO A 374 20.21 -14.14 18.66
C PRO A 374 19.40 -13.92 17.40
N MET A 375 18.64 -12.81 17.36
CA MET A 375 17.89 -12.41 16.17
C MET A 375 18.86 -11.97 15.05
N ARG A 376 18.55 -12.36 13.82
CA ARG A 376 19.38 -12.04 12.64
C ARG A 376 18.69 -10.97 11.79
N ASN A 377 18.38 -9.84 12.39
CA ASN A 377 17.68 -8.74 11.74
C ASN A 377 17.87 -7.45 12.53
N ALA A 378 17.59 -6.33 11.87
CA ALA A 378 17.26 -5.07 12.49
C ALA A 378 15.89 -4.66 12.00
N PHE A 379 15.16 -3.89 12.78
CA PHE A 379 13.89 -3.35 12.34
C PHE A 379 13.49 -2.17 13.20
N TRP A 380 12.60 -1.42 12.64
CA TRP A 380 11.87 -0.34 13.24
C TRP A 380 10.52 -0.79 13.77
N ASN A 381 10.12 -0.37 14.94
CA ASN A 381 8.82 -0.71 15.52
C ASN A 381 7.81 0.45 15.56
N GLY A 382 8.12 1.55 14.88
CA GLY A 382 7.30 2.77 14.88
C GLY A 382 7.69 3.79 15.95
N GLU A 383 8.52 3.42 16.92
CA GLU A 383 8.96 4.28 18.01
C GLU A 383 10.45 4.15 18.35
N ALA A 384 11.04 3.00 18.11
CA ALA A 384 12.40 2.66 18.48
C ALA A 384 13.06 1.70 17.50
N MET A 385 14.37 1.77 17.35
CA MET A 385 15.17 0.82 16.60
C MET A 385 15.45 -0.43 17.40
N ILE A 386 15.33 -1.59 16.77
CA ILE A 386 15.55 -2.89 17.38
C ILE A 386 16.60 -3.63 16.58
N PHE A 387 17.70 -3.96 17.24
CA PHE A 387 18.82 -4.67 16.63
C PHE A 387 18.98 -6.06 17.22
N GLY A 388 19.08 -7.06 16.37
CA GLY A 388 19.70 -8.32 16.72
C GLY A 388 21.21 -8.17 16.92
N ASP A 389 21.83 -9.22 17.43
CA ASP A 389 23.26 -9.22 17.74
C ASP A 389 24.12 -9.00 16.48
N GLY A 390 24.99 -8.00 16.51
CA GLY A 390 25.89 -7.63 15.41
C GLY A 390 25.32 -6.66 14.36
N PHE A 391 24.03 -6.33 14.38
CA PHE A 391 23.42 -5.44 13.38
C PHE A 391 23.60 -3.94 13.67
N ALA A 392 23.83 -3.57 14.92
CA ALA A 392 24.08 -2.19 15.29
C ALA A 392 25.44 -1.65 14.78
N GLY A 393 26.32 -2.53 14.29
CA GLY A 393 27.63 -2.19 13.76
C GLY A 393 27.60 -1.71 12.31
N ALA A 394 26.57 -2.04 11.52
CA ALA A 394 26.41 -1.62 10.14
C ALA A 394 25.68 -0.28 10.10
N ASP A 395 26.37 0.80 9.76
CA ASP A 395 25.85 2.17 9.82
C ASP A 395 24.83 2.45 8.72
N ASP A 396 25.00 1.85 7.55
CA ASP A 396 24.01 1.83 6.47
C ASP A 396 22.68 1.18 6.89
N VAL A 397 22.76 0.05 7.66
CA VAL A 397 21.57 -0.60 8.24
C VAL A 397 20.93 0.30 9.29
N VAL A 398 21.73 0.92 10.15
CA VAL A 398 21.23 1.86 11.15
C VAL A 398 20.54 3.04 10.48
N ALA A 399 21.10 3.62 9.43
CA ALA A 399 20.54 4.73 8.70
C ALA A 399 19.32 4.31 7.83
N HIS A 400 19.32 3.09 7.28
CA HIS A 400 18.18 2.48 6.60
C HIS A 400 16.97 2.43 7.54
N GLU A 401 17.15 1.85 8.73
CA GLU A 401 16.07 1.74 9.69
C GLU A 401 15.56 3.12 10.14
N LEU A 402 16.43 4.10 10.31
CA LEU A 402 16.06 5.47 10.61
C LEU A 402 15.20 6.11 9.55
N THR A 403 15.53 5.85 8.32
CA THR A 403 14.84 6.44 7.19
C THR A 403 13.40 5.92 7.07
N HIS A 404 13.09 4.74 7.59
CA HIS A 404 11.69 4.33 7.73
C HIS A 404 10.89 5.32 8.60
N GLY A 405 11.44 5.74 9.74
CA GLY A 405 10.79 6.75 10.58
C GLY A 405 10.64 8.10 9.86
N VAL A 406 11.66 8.50 9.13
CA VAL A 406 11.60 9.69 8.28
C VAL A 406 10.50 9.55 7.23
N THR A 407 10.43 8.42 6.52
CA THR A 407 9.39 8.13 5.54
C THR A 407 8.00 8.16 6.17
N GLN A 408 7.85 7.57 7.37
CA GLN A 408 6.60 7.59 8.14
C GLN A 408 6.14 9.02 8.47
N SER A 409 7.08 9.90 8.81
CA SER A 409 6.80 11.30 9.19
C SER A 409 6.71 12.26 8.00
N THR A 410 6.92 11.81 6.77
CA THR A 410 6.91 12.60 5.54
C THR A 410 5.91 12.07 4.53
N GLY A 411 6.36 11.29 3.54
CA GLY A 411 5.51 10.69 2.51
C GLY A 411 4.51 9.69 3.05
N GLY A 412 4.76 9.11 4.23
CA GLY A 412 3.85 8.18 4.88
C GLY A 412 3.57 6.93 4.04
N LEU A 413 4.51 6.53 3.17
CA LEU A 413 4.36 5.43 2.22
C LEU A 413 3.90 4.16 2.91
N PHE A 414 2.78 3.61 2.48
CA PHE A 414 2.28 2.33 2.98
C PHE A 414 3.30 1.23 2.74
N TYR A 415 3.55 0.44 3.77
CA TYR A 415 4.53 -0.65 3.72
C TYR A 415 3.95 -1.89 3.03
N TYR A 416 3.46 -1.68 1.80
CA TYR A 416 2.83 -2.70 0.98
C TYR A 416 3.12 -2.48 -0.50
N TYR A 417 3.46 -3.53 -1.23
CA TYR A 417 3.67 -3.59 -2.68
C TYR A 417 4.57 -2.47 -3.21
N GLN A 418 4.13 -1.66 -4.21
CA GLN A 418 4.99 -0.63 -4.81
C GLN A 418 5.30 0.52 -3.86
N SER A 419 4.35 0.98 -3.06
CA SER A 419 4.60 2.03 -2.07
C SER A 419 5.57 1.55 -0.99
N GLY A 420 5.43 0.29 -0.55
CA GLY A 420 6.37 -0.34 0.36
C GLY A 420 7.75 -0.55 -0.25
N ALA A 421 7.83 -0.94 -1.52
CA ALA A 421 9.10 -1.07 -2.23
C ALA A 421 9.83 0.27 -2.41
N ILE A 422 9.09 1.37 -2.58
CA ILE A 422 9.66 2.72 -2.58
C ILE A 422 10.13 3.10 -1.17
N ASN A 423 9.37 2.78 -0.13
CA ASN A 423 9.75 2.99 1.26
C ASN A 423 11.10 2.28 1.56
N GLU A 424 11.23 1.00 1.22
CA GLU A 424 12.48 0.25 1.32
C GLU A 424 13.62 0.88 0.52
N SER A 425 13.33 1.27 -0.73
CA SER A 425 14.35 1.93 -1.57
C SER A 425 14.80 3.28 -1.00
N MET A 426 13.90 4.09 -0.44
CA MET A 426 14.28 5.33 0.23
C MET A 426 15.19 5.06 1.43
N SER A 427 14.88 4.00 2.19
CA SER A 427 15.69 3.58 3.33
C SER A 427 17.08 3.12 2.89
N ASP A 428 17.19 2.29 1.84
CA ASP A 428 18.48 1.89 1.26
C ASP A 428 19.26 3.09 0.71
N VAL A 429 18.58 4.02 0.04
CA VAL A 429 19.23 5.22 -0.54
C VAL A 429 19.84 6.10 0.55
N PHE A 430 19.10 6.39 1.61
CA PHE A 430 19.66 7.21 2.69
C PHE A 430 20.64 6.42 3.56
N GLY A 431 20.46 5.11 3.71
CA GLY A 431 21.43 4.21 4.33
C GLY A 431 22.79 4.35 3.68
N GLU A 432 22.86 4.07 2.40
CA GLU A 432 24.09 4.13 1.61
C GLU A 432 24.65 5.56 1.47
N LEU A 433 23.79 6.59 1.40
CA LEU A 433 24.26 7.98 1.36
C LEU A 433 24.91 8.40 2.68
N VAL A 434 24.47 7.89 3.82
CA VAL A 434 25.10 8.11 5.12
C VAL A 434 26.46 7.43 5.15
N ASP A 435 26.53 6.12 4.87
CA ASP A 435 27.77 5.35 4.83
C ASP A 435 28.81 5.98 3.91
N LEU A 436 28.44 6.34 2.70
CA LEU A 436 29.35 6.91 1.72
C LEU A 436 29.82 8.36 2.02
N THR A 437 29.25 9.04 3.00
CA THR A 437 29.57 10.45 3.30
C THR A 437 30.20 10.69 4.66
N ASP A 438 30.18 9.73 5.55
CA ASP A 438 30.68 9.95 6.92
C ASP A 438 32.21 9.91 7.08
N ASN A 439 32.94 9.40 6.10
CA ASN A 439 34.42 9.25 6.06
C ASN A 439 35.00 8.39 7.18
N PHE A 440 34.20 7.63 7.91
CA PHE A 440 34.69 6.87 9.05
C PHE A 440 35.22 5.49 8.65
N ASP A 441 34.47 4.79 7.79
CA ASP A 441 34.87 3.54 7.17
C ASP A 441 34.55 3.63 5.66
N LEU A 442 35.41 4.34 4.91
CA LEU A 442 35.23 4.41 3.46
C LEU A 442 35.20 2.98 2.90
N PRO A 443 34.05 2.48 2.47
CA PRO A 443 33.96 1.15 1.91
C PRO A 443 34.95 1.05 0.76
N GLY A 444 35.67 -0.04 0.70
CA GLY A 444 36.49 -0.32 -0.48
C GLY A 444 35.63 -0.22 -1.74
N THR A 445 36.22 0.14 -2.86
CA THR A 445 35.49 0.33 -4.13
C THR A 445 34.62 -0.86 -4.55
N GLN A 446 34.80 -2.02 -3.93
CA GLN A 446 34.00 -3.23 -4.12
C GLN A 446 32.76 -3.32 -3.17
N GLN A 447 32.75 -2.59 -2.08
CA GLN A 447 31.67 -2.59 -1.09
C GLN A 447 30.69 -1.45 -1.33
N ARG A 448 31.13 -0.38 -1.94
CA ARG A 448 30.31 0.78 -2.32
C ARG A 448 29.02 0.38 -3.05
N TRP A 449 27.88 0.90 -2.60
CA TRP A 449 26.53 0.60 -3.05
C TRP A 449 26.03 -0.81 -2.65
N ARG A 450 26.53 -1.33 -1.54
CA ARG A 450 26.02 -2.56 -0.92
C ARG A 450 25.45 -2.26 0.45
N ILE A 451 24.34 -2.86 0.77
CA ILE A 451 23.65 -2.70 2.05
C ILE A 451 23.99 -3.89 2.95
N GLY A 452 24.39 -3.59 4.19
CA GLY A 452 24.63 -4.55 5.26
C GLY A 452 25.96 -5.28 5.17
N GLU A 453 26.97 -4.75 4.47
CA GLU A 453 28.28 -5.39 4.33
C GLU A 453 29.01 -5.57 5.67
N ASP A 454 28.77 -4.67 6.63
CA ASP A 454 29.37 -4.70 7.97
C ASP A 454 28.55 -5.53 8.97
N THR A 455 27.44 -6.14 8.53
CA THR A 455 26.72 -7.12 9.33
C THR A 455 27.52 -8.43 9.46
N PRO A 456 27.26 -9.26 10.48
CA PRO A 456 27.90 -10.58 10.60
C PRO A 456 27.66 -11.52 9.41
N PHE A 457 26.71 -11.17 8.53
CA PHE A 457 26.31 -11.99 7.38
C PHE A 457 26.84 -11.42 6.05
N GLY A 458 27.49 -10.25 6.09
CA GLY A 458 27.91 -9.50 4.92
C GLY A 458 26.73 -8.86 4.18
N ALA A 459 27.00 -8.25 3.03
CA ALA A 459 26.03 -7.51 2.26
C ALA A 459 24.79 -8.35 1.90
N ILE A 460 23.62 -7.75 2.09
CA ILE A 460 22.31 -8.34 1.82
C ILE A 460 21.65 -7.80 0.56
N ARG A 461 22.10 -6.65 0.06
CA ARG A 461 21.64 -6.03 -1.19
C ARG A 461 22.81 -5.38 -1.94
N ASP A 462 22.64 -5.15 -3.24
CA ASP A 462 23.60 -4.42 -4.08
C ASP A 462 22.81 -3.44 -4.98
N MET A 463 22.88 -2.16 -4.69
CA MET A 463 22.15 -1.12 -5.41
C MET A 463 22.73 -0.89 -6.81
N LYS A 464 24.03 -1.14 -7.01
CA LYS A 464 24.68 -1.08 -8.31
C LYS A 464 24.26 -2.23 -9.21
N ASP A 465 24.15 -3.44 -8.67
CA ASP A 465 23.65 -4.61 -9.38
C ASP A 465 22.65 -5.41 -8.53
N PRO A 466 21.39 -4.97 -8.46
CA PRO A 466 20.36 -5.64 -7.64
C PRO A 466 20.18 -7.12 -7.98
N THR A 467 20.59 -7.54 -9.18
CA THR A 467 20.42 -8.95 -9.60
C THR A 467 21.28 -9.93 -8.82
N ARG A 468 22.35 -9.48 -8.17
CA ARG A 468 23.22 -10.31 -7.33
C ARG A 468 22.46 -10.92 -6.14
N TYR A 469 21.52 -10.17 -5.60
CA TYR A 469 20.67 -10.59 -4.47
C TYR A 469 19.22 -10.88 -4.91
N GLY A 470 19.01 -11.24 -6.17
CA GLY A 470 17.70 -11.64 -6.66
C GLY A 470 16.72 -10.50 -6.94
N GLN A 471 17.08 -9.26 -6.67
CA GLN A 471 16.22 -8.10 -6.83
C GLN A 471 16.09 -7.64 -8.30
N PRO A 472 14.97 -7.00 -8.70
CA PRO A 472 14.77 -6.45 -10.03
C PRO A 472 15.48 -5.11 -10.21
N PRO A 473 16.36 -4.93 -11.22
CA PRO A 473 17.00 -3.63 -11.48
C PRO A 473 16.11 -2.69 -12.31
N ARG A 474 14.85 -3.06 -12.59
CA ARG A 474 13.88 -2.30 -13.39
C ARG A 474 12.49 -2.90 -13.30
N MET A 475 11.45 -2.11 -13.55
CA MET A 475 10.04 -2.51 -13.43
C MET A 475 9.66 -3.73 -14.31
N ARG A 476 10.19 -3.84 -15.52
CA ARG A 476 9.88 -4.97 -16.40
C ARG A 476 10.89 -6.12 -16.30
N SER A 477 11.54 -6.27 -15.16
CA SER A 477 12.37 -7.43 -14.84
C SER A 477 11.50 -8.66 -14.60
N LEU A 478 11.99 -9.84 -14.97
CA LEU A 478 11.36 -11.12 -14.60
C LEU A 478 11.50 -11.43 -13.10
N ARG A 479 12.41 -10.73 -12.41
CA ARG A 479 12.62 -10.84 -10.96
C ARG A 479 11.64 -9.98 -10.15
N TYR A 480 10.85 -9.11 -10.80
CA TYR A 480 9.87 -8.28 -10.10
C TYR A 480 8.81 -9.19 -9.46
N THR A 481 8.64 -9.06 -8.16
CA THR A 481 7.68 -9.85 -7.37
C THR A 481 6.33 -9.14 -7.40
N GLY A 482 5.26 -9.91 -7.61
CA GLY A 482 3.89 -9.39 -7.59
C GLY A 482 3.38 -9.13 -6.16
N ASP A 483 2.24 -8.51 -6.06
CA ASP A 483 1.55 -8.08 -4.83
C ASP A 483 1.19 -9.20 -3.84
N ARG A 484 1.47 -10.45 -4.17
CA ARG A 484 1.10 -11.65 -3.43
C ARG A 484 2.20 -12.32 -2.65
N ASP A 485 3.35 -11.73 -2.59
CA ASP A 485 4.35 -12.18 -1.62
C ASP A 485 3.95 -11.68 -0.23
N TYR A 486 3.06 -12.43 0.43
CA TYR A 486 2.56 -12.07 1.76
C TYR A 486 3.66 -12.06 2.82
N ALA A 487 4.67 -12.92 2.66
CA ALA A 487 5.81 -12.96 3.58
C ALA A 487 6.63 -11.67 3.54
N ASP A 488 6.58 -10.95 2.39
CA ASP A 488 7.30 -9.71 2.14
C ASP A 488 6.35 -8.56 1.75
N ASN A 489 5.14 -8.52 2.30
CA ASN A 489 4.14 -7.46 2.06
C ASN A 489 3.97 -7.07 0.57
N GLY A 490 3.98 -8.05 -0.34
CA GLY A 490 3.93 -7.80 -1.78
C GLY A 490 5.30 -7.54 -2.41
N GLY A 491 6.37 -8.04 -1.80
CA GLY A 491 7.73 -7.96 -2.32
C GLY A 491 8.40 -6.62 -2.06
N VAL A 492 8.16 -6.00 -0.91
CA VAL A 492 8.71 -4.67 -0.60
C VAL A 492 10.23 -4.66 -0.63
N HIS A 493 10.89 -5.62 0.04
CA HIS A 493 12.35 -5.72 0.05
C HIS A 493 12.92 -6.18 -1.31
N VAL A 494 12.20 -7.02 -2.05
CA VAL A 494 12.66 -7.49 -3.36
C VAL A 494 12.56 -6.37 -4.38
N ASN A 495 11.41 -5.70 -4.47
CA ASN A 495 11.12 -4.72 -5.51
C ASN A 495 11.79 -3.35 -5.29
N SER A 496 12.36 -3.10 -4.10
CA SER A 496 13.19 -1.92 -3.80
C SER A 496 14.37 -1.79 -4.76
N GLY A 497 14.85 -2.90 -5.33
CA GLY A 497 15.96 -2.92 -6.29
C GLY A 497 15.75 -2.03 -7.53
N VAL A 498 14.50 -1.70 -7.88
CA VAL A 498 14.20 -0.75 -8.98
C VAL A 498 14.63 0.68 -8.61
N GLY A 499 14.24 1.13 -7.42
CA GLY A 499 14.58 2.44 -6.88
C GLY A 499 16.07 2.53 -6.54
N ASN A 500 16.63 1.50 -5.93
CA ASN A 500 18.05 1.37 -5.62
C ASN A 500 18.93 1.55 -6.86
N LYS A 501 18.59 0.87 -7.96
CA LYS A 501 19.29 1.02 -9.22
C LYS A 501 19.24 2.43 -9.78
N ALA A 502 18.10 3.11 -9.65
CA ALA A 502 17.98 4.50 -10.09
C ALA A 502 18.83 5.44 -9.23
N ALA A 503 18.86 5.26 -7.92
CA ALA A 503 19.66 6.06 -6.99
C ALA A 503 21.15 5.94 -7.29
N TYR A 504 21.66 4.73 -7.46
CA TYR A 504 23.02 4.49 -7.90
C TYR A 504 23.34 5.25 -9.21
N LEU A 505 22.47 5.14 -10.22
CA LEU A 505 22.66 5.80 -11.51
C LEU A 505 22.60 7.33 -11.40
N ILE A 506 21.79 7.88 -10.52
CA ILE A 506 21.71 9.34 -10.28
C ILE A 506 22.97 9.82 -9.56
N ALA A 507 23.47 9.09 -8.58
CA ALA A 507 24.60 9.50 -7.77
C ALA A 507 25.94 9.30 -8.51
N ASP A 508 26.24 8.10 -8.93
CA ASP A 508 27.54 7.72 -9.51
C ASP A 508 27.54 7.72 -11.04
N GLY A 509 26.35 7.64 -11.65
CA GLY A 509 26.24 7.54 -13.11
C GLY A 509 26.52 6.14 -13.64
N GLY A 510 26.80 6.08 -14.93
CA GLY A 510 27.15 4.83 -15.62
C GLY A 510 26.30 4.57 -16.86
N SER A 511 26.60 3.46 -17.54
CA SER A 511 25.82 3.04 -18.71
C SER A 511 24.86 1.91 -18.33
N TYR A 512 23.59 2.10 -18.60
CA TYR A 512 22.56 1.10 -18.34
C TYR A 512 21.52 1.08 -19.47
N ARG A 513 21.30 -0.09 -20.06
CA ARG A 513 20.35 -0.32 -21.15
C ARG A 513 20.52 0.62 -22.37
N GLY A 514 21.75 0.92 -22.73
CA GLY A 514 22.09 1.78 -23.87
C GLY A 514 22.00 3.29 -23.57
N THR A 515 21.68 3.67 -22.32
CA THR A 515 21.69 5.06 -21.88
C THR A 515 22.92 5.30 -21.01
N THR A 516 23.71 6.33 -21.32
CA THR A 516 24.81 6.80 -20.46
C THR A 516 24.31 7.94 -19.60
N ILE A 517 24.40 7.76 -18.30
CA ILE A 517 23.89 8.68 -17.27
C ILE A 517 25.07 9.32 -16.57
N ARG A 518 25.09 10.64 -16.48
CA ARG A 518 26.11 11.37 -15.73
C ARG A 518 25.73 11.41 -14.26
N GLY A 519 26.61 10.96 -13.36
CA GLY A 519 26.44 11.05 -11.92
C GLY A 519 26.40 12.51 -11.45
N LEU A 520 25.57 12.76 -10.43
CA LEU A 520 25.38 14.07 -9.82
C LEU A 520 26.16 14.23 -8.51
N GLY A 521 26.66 13.12 -7.94
CA GLY A 521 27.29 13.03 -6.63
C GLY A 521 26.27 12.87 -5.49
N LEU A 522 26.79 12.48 -4.32
CA LEU A 522 25.99 12.04 -3.18
C LEU A 522 25.08 13.16 -2.63
N THR A 523 25.64 14.35 -2.38
CA THR A 523 24.90 15.48 -1.78
C THR A 523 23.72 15.95 -2.63
N LYS A 524 23.90 16.07 -3.95
CA LYS A 524 22.81 16.45 -4.85
C LYS A 524 21.73 15.38 -4.91
N THR A 525 22.14 14.12 -4.92
CA THR A 525 21.24 12.97 -4.88
C THR A 525 20.42 12.95 -3.60
N ALA A 526 21.05 13.15 -2.45
CA ALA A 526 20.37 13.24 -1.15
C ALA A 526 19.27 14.31 -1.16
N LYS A 527 19.59 15.53 -1.64
CA LYS A 527 18.62 16.62 -1.70
C LYS A 527 17.45 16.33 -2.66
N ILE A 528 17.71 15.71 -3.81
CA ILE A 528 16.67 15.29 -4.77
C ILE A 528 15.74 14.26 -4.15
N TYR A 529 16.30 13.23 -3.49
CA TYR A 529 15.51 12.18 -2.84
C TYR A 529 14.73 12.71 -1.63
N TRP A 530 15.33 13.62 -0.85
CA TRP A 530 14.63 14.30 0.24
C TRP A 530 13.41 15.10 -0.27
N GLN A 531 13.61 15.93 -1.30
CA GLN A 531 12.52 16.69 -1.92
C GLN A 531 11.45 15.76 -2.52
N ALA A 532 11.87 14.66 -3.14
CA ALA A 532 10.95 13.67 -3.69
C ALA A 532 10.12 13.00 -2.59
N LEU A 533 10.75 12.62 -1.47
CA LEU A 533 10.07 11.98 -0.34
C LEU A 533 8.99 12.88 0.27
N GLN A 534 9.24 14.20 0.32
CA GLN A 534 8.24 15.17 0.77
C GLN A 534 7.04 15.27 -0.19
N ALA A 535 7.28 15.10 -1.49
CA ALA A 535 6.25 15.24 -2.52
C ALA A 535 5.47 13.95 -2.80
N LEU A 536 5.94 12.80 -2.32
CA LEU A 536 5.22 11.52 -2.43
C LEU A 536 4.01 11.48 -1.48
N THR A 537 3.01 10.67 -1.84
CA THR A 537 1.85 10.34 -1.02
C THR A 537 1.95 8.89 -0.54
N SER A 538 1.16 8.55 0.46
CA SER A 538 1.21 7.21 1.09
C SER A 538 0.90 6.05 0.13
N GLY A 539 0.15 6.30 -0.93
CA GLY A 539 -0.17 5.31 -1.97
C GLY A 539 0.70 5.39 -3.23
N SER A 540 1.74 6.22 -3.26
CA SER A 540 2.56 6.44 -4.47
C SER A 540 3.19 5.15 -5.00
N ASP A 541 3.11 4.96 -6.32
CA ASP A 541 3.73 3.87 -7.06
C ASP A 541 5.03 4.30 -7.77
N TYR A 542 5.75 3.35 -8.40
CA TYR A 542 6.97 3.68 -9.16
C TYR A 542 6.73 4.65 -10.33
N GLY A 543 5.52 4.70 -10.88
CA GLY A 543 5.19 5.67 -11.89
C GLY A 543 5.02 7.09 -11.33
N ASP A 544 4.62 7.23 -10.06
CA ASP A 544 4.64 8.50 -9.34
C ASP A 544 6.08 8.91 -9.05
N LEU A 545 6.91 7.99 -8.56
CA LEU A 545 8.33 8.25 -8.32
C LEU A 545 9.07 8.64 -9.62
N PHE A 546 8.69 8.04 -10.77
CA PHE A 546 9.17 8.45 -12.10
C PHE A 546 8.90 9.93 -12.40
N ALA A 547 7.75 10.44 -12.00
CA ALA A 547 7.38 11.83 -12.24
C ALA A 547 7.97 12.77 -11.16
N VAL A 548 7.96 12.32 -9.90
CA VAL A 548 8.35 13.14 -8.75
C VAL A 548 9.86 13.36 -8.68
N LEU A 549 10.72 12.35 -8.90
CA LEU A 549 12.17 12.52 -8.83
C LEU A 549 12.71 13.61 -9.80
N PRO A 550 12.36 13.59 -11.10
CA PRO A 550 12.77 14.66 -12.00
C PRO A 550 12.15 16.02 -11.63
N GLN A 551 10.94 16.05 -11.07
CA GLN A 551 10.32 17.29 -10.63
C GLN A 551 11.03 17.87 -9.41
N ALA A 552 11.33 17.03 -8.41
CA ALA A 552 12.12 17.41 -7.24
C ALA A 552 13.48 18.03 -7.63
N CYS A 553 14.17 17.42 -8.61
CA CYS A 553 15.39 18.02 -9.15
C CYS A 553 15.14 19.42 -9.75
N ARG A 554 14.06 19.59 -10.51
CA ARG A 554 13.72 20.89 -11.13
C ARG A 554 13.39 21.97 -10.10
N ASP A 555 12.67 21.61 -9.06
CA ASP A 555 12.28 22.52 -7.97
C ASP A 555 13.51 23.00 -7.20
N LEU A 556 14.54 22.17 -7.06
CA LEU A 556 15.80 22.48 -6.38
C LEU A 556 16.81 23.30 -7.22
N VAL A 557 16.64 23.42 -8.54
CA VAL A 557 17.60 24.14 -9.42
C VAL A 557 17.90 25.57 -8.94
N PRO A 558 16.95 26.38 -8.47
CA PRO A 558 17.23 27.76 -8.06
C PRO A 558 18.12 27.86 -6.82
N THR A 559 18.08 26.89 -5.91
CA THR A 559 18.54 27.06 -4.53
C THR A 559 19.75 26.20 -4.13
N THR A 560 20.04 25.09 -4.82
CA THR A 560 20.96 24.06 -4.31
C THR A 560 22.22 23.84 -5.14
N GLY A 561 22.52 24.70 -6.08
CA GLY A 561 23.67 24.53 -7.01
C GLY A 561 23.47 23.42 -8.05
N LEU A 562 22.25 22.87 -8.15
CA LEU A 562 21.83 22.03 -9.26
C LEU A 562 21.69 22.87 -10.54
N ARG A 563 22.04 22.30 -11.68
CA ARG A 563 21.89 22.92 -13.01
C ARG A 563 20.72 22.26 -13.74
N ARG A 564 20.06 23.00 -14.62
CA ARG A 564 18.96 22.44 -15.46
C ARG A 564 19.35 21.14 -16.16
N GLY A 565 20.63 21.02 -16.64
CA GLY A 565 21.14 19.81 -17.27
C GLY A 565 21.28 18.60 -16.31
N ASP A 566 21.40 18.83 -15.01
CA ASP A 566 21.53 17.76 -14.02
C ASP A 566 20.22 16.94 -13.95
N CYS A 567 19.07 17.61 -14.11
CA CYS A 567 17.78 16.92 -14.09
C CYS A 567 17.54 16.02 -15.32
N GLY A 568 18.31 16.17 -16.39
CA GLY A 568 18.36 15.22 -17.48
C GLY A 568 18.86 13.84 -17.02
N SER A 569 19.93 13.82 -16.20
CA SER A 569 20.45 12.58 -15.62
C SER A 569 19.42 11.84 -14.76
N VAL A 570 18.59 12.59 -14.01
CA VAL A 570 17.51 11.99 -13.20
C VAL A 570 16.45 11.38 -14.13
N VAL A 571 16.02 12.09 -15.18
CA VAL A 571 15.08 11.57 -16.18
C VAL A 571 15.62 10.30 -16.84
N ASP A 572 16.89 10.30 -17.22
CA ASP A 572 17.54 9.15 -17.87
C ASP A 572 17.59 7.93 -16.94
N ALA A 573 17.93 8.12 -15.66
CA ALA A 573 18.00 7.06 -14.66
C ALA A 573 16.61 6.41 -14.41
N VAL A 574 15.57 7.21 -14.16
CA VAL A 574 14.22 6.67 -13.93
C VAL A 574 13.60 6.06 -15.20
N THR A 575 14.02 6.53 -16.38
CA THR A 575 13.62 5.95 -17.68
C THR A 575 14.32 4.62 -17.93
N ALA A 576 15.62 4.53 -17.67
CA ALA A 576 16.41 3.31 -17.84
C ALA A 576 15.95 2.19 -16.89
N THR A 577 15.52 2.54 -15.67
CA THR A 577 14.90 1.61 -14.70
C THR A 577 13.42 1.35 -14.99
N GLN A 578 12.84 1.95 -16.03
CA GLN A 578 11.48 1.72 -16.52
C GLN A 578 10.37 2.04 -15.50
N MET A 579 10.60 2.95 -14.56
CA MET A 579 9.59 3.33 -13.55
C MET A 579 8.27 3.81 -14.16
N HIS A 580 8.28 4.37 -15.37
CA HIS A 580 7.09 4.77 -16.13
C HIS A 580 6.23 3.59 -16.64
N ARG A 581 6.65 2.34 -16.39
CA ARG A 581 5.98 1.14 -16.88
C ARG A 581 5.53 0.29 -15.69
N GLN A 582 4.38 -0.34 -15.84
CA GLN A 582 3.97 -1.34 -14.86
C GLN A 582 4.79 -2.64 -15.02
N PRO A 583 4.97 -3.42 -13.96
CA PRO A 583 5.64 -4.72 -14.00
C PRO A 583 5.05 -5.64 -15.06
N ARG A 584 5.85 -6.55 -15.60
CA ARG A 584 5.36 -7.52 -16.61
C ARG A 584 4.26 -8.42 -16.07
N ARG A 585 4.32 -8.74 -14.78
CA ARG A 585 3.37 -9.61 -14.10
C ARG A 585 2.10 -8.89 -13.66
N ASP A 586 2.16 -7.57 -13.47
CA ASP A 586 1.01 -6.73 -13.12
C ASP A 586 0.41 -6.00 -14.32
N SER A 587 1.18 -5.88 -15.41
CA SER A 587 0.74 -5.13 -16.60
C SER A 587 -0.43 -5.77 -17.35
N ALA A 588 -0.89 -6.92 -16.90
CA ALA A 588 -1.97 -7.68 -17.49
C ALA A 588 -3.05 -8.06 -16.48
N LYS A 589 -3.38 -7.19 -15.51
CA LYS A 589 -4.68 -7.35 -14.86
C LYS A 589 -5.72 -7.30 -15.95
N THR A 590 -6.32 -8.45 -16.23
CA THR A 590 -7.44 -8.53 -17.15
C THR A 590 -8.53 -7.58 -16.64
N PRO A 591 -9.09 -6.70 -17.48
CA PRO A 591 -10.17 -5.83 -17.04
C PRO A 591 -11.25 -6.65 -16.35
N GLU A 592 -11.79 -6.11 -15.25
CA GLU A 592 -12.92 -6.74 -14.55
C GLU A 592 -14.04 -7.08 -15.53
N ALA A 593 -14.53 -8.31 -15.44
CA ALA A 593 -15.68 -8.72 -16.22
C ALA A 593 -16.87 -7.81 -15.87
N ALA A 594 -17.42 -7.12 -16.87
CA ALA A 594 -18.59 -6.27 -16.68
C ALA A 594 -19.72 -7.08 -16.01
N VAL A 595 -20.36 -6.53 -15.00
CA VAL A 595 -21.43 -7.24 -14.28
C VAL A 595 -22.62 -7.46 -15.19
N CYS A 596 -23.14 -6.39 -15.81
CA CYS A 596 -24.22 -6.44 -16.78
C CYS A 596 -23.90 -5.61 -18.03
N PRO A 597 -24.55 -5.84 -19.15
CA PRO A 597 -24.55 -4.92 -20.29
C PRO A 597 -24.98 -3.51 -19.86
N THR A 598 -24.45 -2.49 -20.53
CA THR A 598 -24.79 -1.09 -20.23
C THR A 598 -26.30 -0.88 -20.29
N GLY A 599 -26.85 -0.31 -19.21
CA GLY A 599 -28.30 -0.02 -19.11
C GLY A 599 -29.14 -1.13 -18.47
N SER A 600 -28.55 -2.29 -18.17
CA SER A 600 -29.24 -3.40 -17.50
C SER A 600 -28.90 -3.45 -16.03
N ALA A 601 -29.88 -3.81 -15.18
CA ALA A 601 -29.68 -3.98 -13.74
C ALA A 601 -29.46 -5.46 -13.40
N ARG A 602 -28.56 -5.70 -12.42
CA ARG A 602 -28.31 -7.03 -11.90
C ARG A 602 -29.46 -7.50 -10.99
N ARG A 603 -29.89 -8.75 -11.18
CA ARG A 603 -30.85 -9.46 -10.31
C ARG A 603 -30.25 -10.78 -9.87
N ASP A 604 -29.98 -10.90 -8.61
CA ASP A 604 -29.31 -12.05 -8.03
C ASP A 604 -30.22 -13.28 -7.96
N LEU A 605 -29.70 -14.43 -8.38
CA LEU A 605 -30.33 -15.75 -8.28
C LEU A 605 -29.65 -16.57 -7.18
N LEU A 606 -28.36 -16.38 -7.00
CA LEU A 606 -27.54 -16.92 -5.91
C LEU A 606 -26.33 -16.00 -5.70
N VAL A 607 -26.04 -15.69 -4.45
CA VAL A 607 -24.81 -14.99 -4.05
C VAL A 607 -24.18 -15.75 -2.90
N ASP A 608 -22.88 -15.96 -3.00
CA ASP A 608 -22.06 -16.56 -1.97
C ASP A 608 -20.74 -15.78 -1.85
N GLY A 609 -20.65 -14.92 -0.86
CA GLY A 609 -19.43 -14.17 -0.48
C GLY A 609 -18.53 -14.95 0.48
N MET A 610 -18.68 -16.28 0.56
CA MET A 610 -17.87 -17.21 1.38
C MET A 610 -17.87 -16.93 2.89
N GLU A 611 -18.68 -16.01 3.37
CA GLU A 611 -18.65 -15.53 4.76
C GLU A 611 -19.24 -16.50 5.77
N ALA A 612 -20.22 -17.31 5.34
CA ALA A 612 -20.77 -18.39 6.16
C ALA A 612 -19.87 -19.63 6.20
N GLY A 613 -18.71 -19.56 5.54
CA GLY A 613 -17.82 -20.68 5.32
C GLY A 613 -18.24 -21.55 4.13
N ILE A 614 -17.29 -22.30 3.60
CA ILE A 614 -17.51 -23.11 2.38
C ILE A 614 -18.58 -24.19 2.55
N ASP A 615 -18.76 -24.74 3.75
CA ASP A 615 -19.73 -25.78 4.02
C ASP A 615 -21.19 -25.32 3.88
N ALA A 616 -21.46 -24.04 3.93
CA ALA A 616 -22.81 -23.49 3.75
C ALA A 616 -23.27 -23.62 2.29
N GLY A 617 -22.39 -23.31 1.31
CA GLY A 617 -22.72 -23.28 -0.13
C GLY A 617 -22.12 -24.41 -0.94
N TRP A 618 -21.08 -25.11 -0.43
CA TRP A 618 -20.26 -26.03 -1.21
C TRP A 618 -20.14 -27.40 -0.56
N LYS A 619 -19.74 -28.37 -1.35
CA LYS A 619 -19.54 -29.75 -0.91
C LYS A 619 -18.26 -30.30 -1.50
N TYR A 620 -17.43 -30.90 -0.63
CA TYR A 620 -16.29 -31.69 -1.06
C TYR A 620 -16.73 -32.92 -1.86
N ASN A 621 -15.90 -33.27 -2.82
CA ASN A 621 -16.12 -34.43 -3.67
C ASN A 621 -14.93 -35.43 -3.61
N ASP A 622 -13.91 -35.15 -2.83
CA ASP A 622 -12.73 -35.98 -2.72
C ASP A 622 -12.69 -36.70 -1.37
N PRO A 623 -12.08 -37.86 -1.30
CA PRO A 623 -11.85 -38.52 -0.02
C PRO A 623 -10.96 -37.60 0.84
N THR A 624 -11.36 -37.40 2.07
CA THR A 624 -10.57 -36.62 3.05
C THR A 624 -9.24 -37.35 3.27
N PRO A 625 -8.10 -36.70 3.11
CA PRO A 625 -6.82 -37.26 3.51
C PRO A 625 -6.85 -37.52 5.01
N THR A 626 -6.41 -38.69 5.43
CA THR A 626 -6.60 -39.22 6.78
C THR A 626 -5.80 -38.50 7.86
N ASN A 627 -4.96 -37.46 7.53
CA ASN A 627 -4.10 -36.78 8.50
C ASN A 627 -3.71 -35.31 8.16
N GLN A 628 -4.40 -34.63 7.24
CA GLN A 628 -3.96 -33.30 6.81
C GLN A 628 -5.14 -32.36 6.61
N ASP A 629 -4.83 -31.05 6.57
CA ASP A 629 -5.78 -29.96 6.35
C ASP A 629 -6.62 -30.18 5.08
N PRO A 630 -7.90 -29.80 5.08
CA PRO A 630 -8.76 -29.99 3.93
C PRO A 630 -8.23 -29.23 2.72
N THR A 631 -8.17 -29.88 1.55
CA THR A 631 -7.69 -29.32 0.28
C THR A 631 -8.49 -28.09 -0.22
N TRP A 632 -9.69 -27.90 0.31
CA TRP A 632 -10.50 -26.70 0.16
C TRP A 632 -10.98 -26.27 1.54
N SER A 633 -10.70 -25.02 1.91
CA SER A 633 -11.01 -24.47 3.23
C SER A 633 -11.55 -23.06 3.14
N THR A 634 -12.20 -22.62 4.20
CA THR A 634 -12.48 -21.19 4.41
C THR A 634 -11.18 -20.54 4.85
N PHE A 635 -10.79 -19.47 4.20
CA PHE A 635 -9.57 -18.72 4.49
C PHE A 635 -9.91 -17.27 4.89
N SER A 636 -9.36 -16.81 6.00
CA SER A 636 -9.67 -15.51 6.59
C SER A 636 -8.61 -14.44 6.34
N GLY A 637 -7.48 -14.79 5.75
CA GLY A 637 -6.35 -13.87 5.54
C GLY A 637 -6.36 -13.12 4.22
N TYR A 638 -7.20 -13.52 3.26
CA TYR A 638 -7.23 -12.95 1.92
C TYR A 638 -8.60 -13.14 1.28
N ALA A 639 -9.36 -12.07 1.15
CA ALA A 639 -10.68 -12.05 0.57
C ALA A 639 -10.84 -10.89 -0.42
N HIS A 640 -11.69 -11.04 -1.43
CA HIS A 640 -12.05 -9.98 -2.36
C HIS A 640 -13.09 -9.06 -1.72
N GLY A 641 -14.15 -9.65 -1.16
CA GLY A 641 -15.16 -8.99 -0.35
C GLY A 641 -15.20 -9.59 1.06
N GLY A 642 -15.53 -8.79 2.07
CA GLY A 642 -15.69 -9.30 3.42
C GLY A 642 -14.41 -9.79 4.10
N LYS A 643 -14.51 -10.89 4.89
CA LYS A 643 -13.42 -11.44 5.70
C LYS A 643 -12.88 -12.77 5.16
N ARG A 644 -13.64 -13.48 4.34
CA ARG A 644 -13.39 -14.87 4.02
C ARG A 644 -13.43 -15.14 2.52
N SER A 645 -12.54 -15.96 2.06
CA SER A 645 -12.57 -16.56 0.74
C SER A 645 -12.60 -18.08 0.83
N MET A 646 -12.92 -18.74 -0.24
CA MET A 646 -12.69 -20.17 -0.41
C MET A 646 -11.28 -20.36 -0.97
N ARG A 647 -10.42 -21.09 -0.24
CA ARG A 647 -9.05 -21.41 -0.68
C ARG A 647 -8.98 -22.88 -1.10
N GLY A 648 -8.61 -23.10 -2.36
CA GLY A 648 -8.12 -24.40 -2.86
C GLY A 648 -6.61 -24.47 -2.71
N TRP A 649 -6.15 -25.48 -1.96
CA TRP A 649 -4.74 -25.69 -1.69
C TRP A 649 -4.47 -27.19 -1.57
N THR A 650 -3.31 -27.67 -1.99
CA THR A 650 -2.94 -29.08 -1.81
C THR A 650 -1.43 -29.27 -2.01
N ASP A 651 -0.85 -30.08 -1.17
CA ASP A 651 0.49 -30.65 -1.26
C ASP A 651 0.51 -32.03 -1.95
N MET A 652 -0.67 -32.54 -2.34
CA MET A 652 -0.83 -33.85 -2.94
C MET A 652 -0.92 -33.78 -4.46
N VAL A 653 -0.36 -34.76 -5.13
CA VAL A 653 -0.51 -34.97 -6.57
C VAL A 653 -1.93 -35.43 -6.89
N GLY A 654 -2.58 -34.78 -7.85
CA GLY A 654 -3.88 -35.17 -8.34
C GLY A 654 -4.94 -34.07 -8.24
N PRO A 655 -6.16 -34.33 -8.71
CA PRO A 655 -7.23 -33.36 -8.72
C PRO A 655 -8.02 -33.35 -7.41
N THR A 656 -8.22 -32.18 -6.84
CA THR A 656 -9.18 -31.92 -5.76
C THR A 656 -10.36 -31.12 -6.27
N LYS A 657 -11.55 -31.31 -5.71
CA LYS A 657 -12.80 -30.75 -6.26
C LYS A 657 -13.74 -30.28 -5.17
N ILE A 658 -14.34 -29.12 -5.41
CA ILE A 658 -15.44 -28.59 -4.59
C ILE A 658 -16.63 -28.22 -5.48
N THR A 659 -17.83 -28.55 -5.07
CA THR A 659 -19.05 -28.43 -5.90
C THR A 659 -20.11 -27.63 -5.16
N MET A 660 -20.77 -26.70 -5.85
CA MET A 660 -21.96 -26.03 -5.31
C MET A 660 -22.98 -27.05 -4.80
N ARG A 661 -23.53 -26.84 -3.60
CA ARG A 661 -24.63 -27.68 -3.08
C ARG A 661 -25.93 -27.46 -3.85
N ARG A 662 -26.25 -26.22 -4.17
CA ARG A 662 -27.50 -25.84 -4.84
C ARG A 662 -27.30 -25.66 -6.35
N ALA A 663 -28.15 -26.23 -7.16
CA ALA A 663 -28.27 -25.90 -8.57
C ALA A 663 -29.21 -24.70 -8.75
N VAL A 664 -28.91 -23.82 -9.69
CA VAL A 664 -29.68 -22.63 -9.99
C VAL A 664 -30.44 -22.83 -11.32
N THR A 665 -31.73 -22.52 -11.37
CA THR A 665 -32.50 -22.52 -12.61
C THR A 665 -32.22 -21.22 -13.35
N VAL A 666 -31.78 -21.32 -14.61
CA VAL A 666 -31.54 -20.17 -15.48
C VAL A 666 -32.88 -19.60 -15.91
N PRO A 667 -33.20 -18.31 -15.67
CA PRO A 667 -34.44 -17.70 -16.11
C PRO A 667 -34.50 -17.56 -17.65
N SER A 668 -35.71 -17.32 -18.20
CA SER A 668 -35.90 -17.09 -19.65
C SER A 668 -35.13 -15.87 -20.17
N SER A 669 -34.85 -14.89 -19.33
CA SER A 669 -34.01 -13.72 -19.62
C SER A 669 -32.50 -14.02 -19.70
N GLY A 670 -32.10 -15.28 -19.50
CA GLY A 670 -30.70 -15.65 -19.42
C GLY A 670 -30.08 -15.38 -18.04
N ALA A 671 -28.87 -15.86 -17.86
CA ALA A 671 -28.11 -15.60 -16.64
C ALA A 671 -26.58 -15.64 -16.87
N TYR A 672 -25.88 -15.06 -15.92
CA TYR A 672 -24.43 -15.06 -15.84
C TYR A 672 -23.97 -15.70 -14.53
N VAL A 673 -22.76 -16.29 -14.57
CA VAL A 673 -22.04 -16.74 -13.38
C VAL A 673 -20.76 -15.93 -13.31
N ARG A 674 -20.55 -15.21 -12.21
CA ARG A 674 -19.36 -14.41 -11.98
C ARG A 674 -18.79 -14.72 -10.61
N PHE A 675 -17.48 -14.74 -10.51
CA PHE A 675 -16.76 -14.83 -9.24
C PHE A 675 -15.48 -14.00 -9.31
N ALA A 676 -15.07 -13.49 -8.19
CA ALA A 676 -13.74 -12.95 -7.99
C ALA A 676 -12.79 -14.10 -7.61
N HIS A 677 -11.60 -14.08 -8.13
CA HIS A 677 -10.61 -15.08 -7.76
C HIS A 677 -9.20 -14.54 -7.84
N ALA A 678 -8.36 -15.14 -7.03
CA ALA A 678 -6.97 -14.84 -6.92
C ALA A 678 -6.17 -16.14 -6.81
N TYR A 679 -5.08 -16.28 -7.58
CA TYR A 679 -4.29 -17.50 -7.56
C TYR A 679 -2.80 -17.24 -7.81
N ASP A 680 -1.97 -18.08 -7.16
CA ASP A 680 -0.61 -18.37 -7.58
C ASP A 680 -0.41 -19.88 -7.50
N LEU A 681 -0.29 -20.48 -8.67
CA LEU A 681 -0.25 -21.92 -8.88
C LEU A 681 1.12 -22.38 -9.38
N ARG A 682 2.17 -21.59 -9.08
CA ARG A 682 3.56 -21.87 -9.43
C ARG A 682 4.29 -22.50 -8.25
N SER A 683 5.33 -23.29 -8.56
CA SER A 683 6.25 -23.78 -7.54
C SER A 683 6.99 -22.62 -6.85
N ASN A 684 7.11 -22.66 -5.54
CA ASN A 684 7.92 -21.72 -4.74
C ASN A 684 9.41 -21.71 -5.15
N TRP A 685 9.90 -22.81 -5.73
CA TRP A 685 11.31 -23.01 -6.07
C TRP A 685 11.66 -22.66 -7.51
N SER A 686 10.75 -22.87 -8.46
CA SER A 686 11.06 -22.78 -9.90
C SER A 686 10.25 -21.75 -10.67
N LEU A 687 9.23 -21.15 -10.07
CA LEU A 687 8.28 -20.24 -10.71
C LEU A 687 7.54 -20.84 -11.92
N HIS A 688 7.63 -22.15 -12.13
CA HIS A 688 6.87 -22.85 -13.16
C HIS A 688 5.49 -23.26 -12.63
N PRO A 689 4.46 -23.27 -13.49
CA PRO A 689 3.15 -23.77 -13.13
C PRO A 689 3.24 -25.25 -12.71
N VAL A 690 2.77 -25.55 -11.51
CA VAL A 690 2.72 -26.92 -10.97
C VAL A 690 1.29 -27.36 -10.65
N ALA A 691 0.36 -26.41 -10.71
CA ALA A 691 -1.05 -26.68 -10.50
C ALA A 691 -1.92 -25.95 -11.53
N THR A 692 -3.15 -26.44 -11.70
CA THR A 692 -4.14 -25.88 -12.63
C THR A 692 -5.50 -25.78 -11.97
N GLY A 693 -6.07 -24.56 -11.96
CA GLY A 693 -7.45 -24.29 -11.58
C GLY A 693 -8.40 -24.41 -12.77
N THR A 694 -9.45 -25.21 -12.65
CA THR A 694 -10.43 -25.42 -13.72
C THR A 694 -11.86 -25.24 -13.19
N VAL A 695 -12.71 -24.57 -13.97
CA VAL A 695 -14.14 -24.41 -13.66
C VAL A 695 -14.97 -25.37 -14.51
N LEU A 696 -15.76 -26.20 -13.86
CA LEU A 696 -16.64 -27.18 -14.49
C LEU A 696 -18.09 -26.81 -14.23
N PHE A 697 -18.98 -27.13 -15.18
CA PHE A 697 -20.43 -26.96 -15.01
C PHE A 697 -21.20 -28.22 -15.41
N SER A 698 -22.39 -28.39 -14.85
CA SER A 698 -23.33 -29.47 -15.14
C SER A 698 -24.71 -28.89 -15.33
N VAL A 699 -25.45 -29.39 -16.34
CA VAL A 699 -26.81 -29.01 -16.65
C VAL A 699 -27.75 -30.17 -16.33
N ASN A 700 -28.80 -29.92 -15.56
CA ASN A 700 -29.83 -30.89 -15.12
C ASN A 700 -29.20 -32.16 -14.45
N GLY A 701 -28.07 -32.01 -13.76
CA GLY A 701 -27.38 -33.14 -13.15
C GLY A 701 -26.60 -34.04 -14.11
N GLY A 702 -26.49 -33.64 -15.40
CA GLY A 702 -25.71 -34.38 -16.39
C GLY A 702 -24.19 -34.31 -16.22
N ARG A 703 -23.47 -34.77 -17.24
CA ARG A 703 -21.98 -34.82 -17.22
C ARG A 703 -21.36 -33.45 -16.94
N TRP A 704 -20.29 -33.42 -16.14
CA TRP A 704 -19.46 -32.25 -15.92
C TRP A 704 -18.69 -31.92 -17.19
N ARG A 705 -18.71 -30.63 -17.59
CA ARG A 705 -18.04 -30.09 -18.77
C ARG A 705 -17.18 -28.91 -18.33
N ASP A 706 -16.08 -28.67 -19.02
CA ASP A 706 -15.25 -27.50 -18.80
C ASP A 706 -16.03 -26.24 -19.21
N ALA A 707 -16.12 -25.27 -18.30
CA ALA A 707 -16.89 -24.06 -18.50
C ALA A 707 -16.22 -23.16 -19.55
N HIS A 708 -14.90 -23.02 -19.49
CA HIS A 708 -14.15 -22.11 -20.37
C HIS A 708 -14.20 -22.55 -21.85
N SER A 709 -14.22 -23.87 -22.09
CA SER A 709 -14.27 -24.40 -23.46
C SER A 709 -15.69 -24.47 -24.05
N ARG A 710 -16.73 -24.19 -23.26
CA ARG A 710 -18.14 -24.41 -23.65
C ARG A 710 -19.07 -23.23 -23.44
N LEU A 711 -18.65 -22.22 -22.67
CA LEU A 711 -19.45 -21.05 -22.34
C LEU A 711 -18.73 -19.79 -22.84
N PRO A 712 -19.45 -18.77 -23.29
CA PRO A 712 -18.86 -17.46 -23.51
C PRO A 712 -18.28 -16.94 -22.19
N VAL A 713 -17.02 -16.47 -22.25
CA VAL A 713 -16.27 -16.01 -21.10
C VAL A 713 -15.88 -14.54 -21.27
N SER A 714 -15.87 -13.78 -20.18
CA SER A 714 -15.30 -12.44 -20.12
C SER A 714 -14.57 -12.23 -18.79
N GLY A 715 -13.64 -11.28 -18.76
CA GLY A 715 -12.70 -11.11 -17.67
C GLY A 715 -11.49 -12.05 -17.79
N GLN A 716 -11.01 -12.57 -16.66
CA GLN A 716 -9.85 -13.46 -16.63
C GLN A 716 -10.19 -14.81 -17.29
N GLY A 717 -9.44 -15.14 -18.34
CA GLY A 717 -9.50 -16.43 -19.02
C GLY A 717 -8.38 -17.38 -18.54
N TYR A 718 -8.35 -18.59 -19.10
CA TYR A 718 -7.25 -19.52 -18.90
C TYR A 718 -5.97 -19.02 -19.57
N GLU A 719 -4.82 -19.09 -18.85
CA GLU A 719 -3.56 -18.56 -19.37
C GLU A 719 -2.64 -19.64 -19.92
N GLY A 720 -2.82 -20.87 -19.56
CA GLY A 720 -1.87 -21.93 -19.91
C GLY A 720 -2.50 -23.28 -20.13
N ALA A 721 -1.66 -24.19 -20.65
CA ALA A 721 -2.01 -25.56 -20.94
C ALA A 721 -1.19 -26.59 -20.12
N SER A 722 -0.35 -26.15 -19.20
CA SER A 722 0.49 -27.03 -18.38
C SER A 722 0.17 -26.79 -16.90
N PRO A 723 -0.04 -27.83 -16.10
CA PRO A 723 -0.16 -29.26 -16.44
C PRO A 723 -1.42 -29.63 -17.23
N ALA A 724 -2.39 -28.74 -17.36
CA ALA A 724 -3.61 -28.86 -18.15
C ALA A 724 -4.15 -27.47 -18.52
N PRO A 725 -5.08 -27.31 -19.49
CA PRO A 725 -5.75 -26.04 -19.74
C PRO A 725 -6.47 -25.53 -18.49
N GLY A 726 -6.20 -24.29 -18.08
CA GLY A 726 -6.79 -23.69 -16.89
C GLY A 726 -6.11 -22.42 -16.44
N PHE A 727 -6.44 -21.95 -15.27
CA PHE A 727 -5.67 -20.94 -14.54
C PHE A 727 -4.40 -21.61 -14.00
N THR A 728 -3.23 -21.14 -14.38
CA THR A 728 -1.98 -21.90 -14.17
C THR A 728 -0.83 -21.11 -13.58
N THR A 729 -0.81 -19.80 -13.74
CA THR A 729 0.32 -18.96 -13.32
C THR A 729 -0.03 -18.18 -12.05
N THR A 730 -0.11 -16.90 -12.14
CA THR A 730 -0.58 -16.02 -11.08
C THR A 730 -1.50 -14.95 -11.66
N SER A 731 -2.59 -14.66 -10.98
CA SER A 731 -3.54 -13.63 -11.39
C SER A 731 -3.16 -12.23 -10.91
N HIS A 732 -2.03 -12.08 -10.19
CA HIS A 732 -1.54 -10.79 -9.68
C HIS A 732 -2.60 -9.99 -8.90
N GLY A 733 -3.25 -10.61 -7.94
CA GLY A 733 -4.35 -10.09 -7.16
C GLY A 733 -5.71 -10.64 -7.60
N TYR A 734 -6.77 -10.17 -6.97
CA TYR A 734 -8.10 -10.58 -7.38
C TYR A 734 -8.43 -10.03 -8.78
N VAL A 735 -8.93 -10.92 -9.60
CA VAL A 735 -9.52 -10.69 -10.93
C VAL A 735 -10.90 -11.30 -10.94
N SER A 736 -11.71 -11.03 -11.94
CA SER A 736 -13.02 -11.68 -12.09
C SER A 736 -13.13 -12.48 -13.37
N THR A 737 -13.85 -13.59 -13.29
CA THR A 737 -14.27 -14.38 -14.43
C THR A 737 -15.81 -14.43 -14.47
N ARG A 738 -16.38 -14.22 -15.63
CA ARG A 738 -17.81 -14.31 -15.89
C ARG A 738 -18.09 -15.27 -17.05
N TYR A 739 -19.00 -16.21 -16.84
CA TYR A 739 -19.55 -17.10 -17.87
C TYR A 739 -20.97 -16.74 -18.18
N ASP A 740 -21.35 -16.76 -19.46
CA ASP A 740 -22.72 -16.65 -19.91
C ASP A 740 -23.37 -18.04 -19.99
N VAL A 741 -24.44 -18.23 -19.25
CA VAL A 741 -25.22 -19.50 -19.23
C VAL A 741 -26.61 -19.35 -19.80
N SER A 742 -26.86 -18.27 -20.54
CA SER A 742 -28.20 -17.94 -21.10
C SER A 742 -28.76 -19.01 -22.02
N ASP A 743 -27.92 -19.76 -22.75
CA ASP A 743 -28.31 -20.90 -23.60
C ASP A 743 -28.99 -22.05 -22.83
N PHE A 744 -28.91 -22.01 -21.49
CA PHE A 744 -29.55 -23.00 -20.62
C PHE A 744 -30.81 -22.47 -19.94
N ALA A 745 -31.52 -21.50 -20.56
CA ALA A 745 -32.80 -20.99 -20.06
C ALA A 745 -33.77 -22.15 -19.74
N GLY A 746 -34.41 -22.10 -18.57
CA GLY A 746 -35.28 -23.15 -18.04
C GLY A 746 -34.58 -24.38 -17.47
N LYS A 747 -33.26 -24.51 -17.63
CA LYS A 747 -32.46 -25.65 -17.10
C LYS A 747 -31.78 -25.30 -15.79
N ARG A 748 -31.48 -26.32 -15.02
CA ARG A 748 -30.72 -26.18 -13.74
C ARG A 748 -29.23 -26.31 -14.00
N VAL A 749 -28.47 -25.29 -13.66
CA VAL A 749 -26.99 -25.28 -13.76
C VAL A 749 -26.34 -25.39 -12.38
N ARG A 750 -25.19 -26.05 -12.31
CA ARG A 750 -24.37 -26.21 -11.10
C ARG A 750 -22.91 -26.17 -11.48
N PHE A 751 -22.09 -25.52 -10.66
CA PHE A 751 -20.67 -25.34 -10.89
C PHE A 751 -19.80 -26.13 -9.91
N ARG A 752 -18.60 -26.44 -10.36
CA ARG A 752 -17.56 -27.16 -9.62
C ARG A 752 -16.22 -26.52 -9.92
N LEU A 753 -15.45 -26.28 -8.89
CA LEU A 753 -14.04 -25.89 -9.01
C LEU A 753 -13.18 -27.13 -8.85
N ARG A 754 -12.13 -27.21 -9.64
CA ARG A 754 -11.16 -28.30 -9.62
C ARG A 754 -9.75 -27.72 -9.62
N LEU A 755 -8.94 -28.08 -8.62
CA LEU A 755 -7.51 -27.81 -8.58
C LEU A 755 -6.80 -29.12 -8.86
N SER A 756 -5.92 -29.14 -9.86
CA SER A 756 -5.11 -30.30 -10.23
C SER A 756 -3.63 -29.95 -10.08
N THR A 757 -2.88 -30.77 -9.37
CA THR A 757 -1.44 -30.61 -9.16
C THR A 757 -0.66 -31.71 -9.84
N ALA A 758 0.44 -31.34 -10.49
CA ALA A 758 1.35 -32.28 -11.17
C ALA A 758 2.47 -32.79 -10.26
N ASN A 759 2.84 -32.02 -9.25
CA ASN A 759 3.92 -32.33 -8.31
C ASN A 759 3.47 -32.04 -6.88
N ALA A 760 4.01 -32.78 -5.92
CA ALA A 760 3.79 -32.54 -4.49
C ALA A 760 4.63 -31.36 -3.97
N PHE A 761 4.34 -30.15 -4.46
CA PHE A 761 4.98 -28.91 -3.99
C PHE A 761 3.92 -27.98 -3.42
N GLU A 762 4.32 -27.25 -2.39
CA GLU A 762 3.48 -26.22 -1.78
C GLU A 762 3.22 -25.10 -2.79
N VAL A 763 1.95 -24.90 -3.14
CA VAL A 763 1.48 -23.76 -3.93
C VAL A 763 0.71 -22.81 -3.02
N LEU A 764 0.77 -21.50 -3.30
CA LEU A 764 0.03 -20.50 -2.51
C LEU A 764 -1.49 -20.72 -2.59
N GLY A 765 -1.96 -21.33 -3.66
CA GLY A 765 -3.32 -21.77 -3.79
C GLY A 765 -4.19 -20.93 -4.72
N TRP A 766 -5.46 -21.28 -4.76
CA TRP A 766 -6.49 -20.61 -5.54
C TRP A 766 -7.58 -20.09 -4.60
N HIS A 767 -7.67 -18.78 -4.44
CA HIS A 767 -8.70 -18.11 -3.65
C HIS A 767 -9.88 -17.76 -4.55
N VAL A 768 -11.09 -18.10 -4.14
CA VAL A 768 -12.34 -17.77 -4.85
C VAL A 768 -13.29 -17.08 -3.88
N ASP A 769 -13.93 -16.01 -4.36
CA ASP A 769 -14.80 -15.19 -3.55
C ASP A 769 -15.92 -14.56 -4.41
N ASP A 770 -16.91 -13.94 -3.77
CA ASP A 770 -18.03 -13.24 -4.41
C ASP A 770 -18.67 -14.03 -5.56
N PHE A 771 -18.87 -15.34 -5.34
CA PHE A 771 -19.49 -16.20 -6.35
C PHE A 771 -20.96 -15.90 -6.50
N ALA A 772 -21.38 -15.51 -7.68
CA ALA A 772 -22.76 -15.12 -7.96
C ALA A 772 -23.29 -15.73 -9.24
N VAL A 773 -24.57 -16.14 -9.21
CA VAL A 773 -25.40 -16.43 -10.39
C VAL A 773 -26.49 -15.37 -10.44
N TYR A 774 -26.62 -14.66 -11.54
CA TYR A 774 -27.54 -13.53 -11.65
C TYR A 774 -28.03 -13.35 -13.11
N SER A 775 -29.15 -12.67 -13.28
CA SER A 775 -29.66 -12.18 -14.57
C SER A 775 -29.44 -10.67 -14.67
N CYS A 776 -29.46 -10.18 -15.91
CA CYS A 776 -29.43 -8.75 -16.22
C CYS A 776 -30.73 -8.38 -16.97
N GLY A 777 -31.42 -7.35 -16.48
CA GLY A 777 -32.68 -6.93 -17.07
C GLY A 777 -33.05 -5.49 -16.74
#